data_bdfd9cfc7f2f06b45eb25543f8fc6559
#
_entry.id   bdfd9cfc7f2f06b45eb25543f8fc6559
#
_cell.length_a   1.000
_cell.length_b   1.000
_cell.length_c   1.000
_cell.angle_alpha   90.00
_cell.angle_beta   90.00
_cell.angle_gamma   90.00
#
_symmetry.space_group_name_H-M   'P 1'
#
loop_
_entity.id
_entity.type
_entity.pdbx_description
1 polymer ?
#
loop_
_entity_poly.entity_id
_entity_poly.type
_entity_poly.pdbx_seq_one_letter_code
_entity_poly.pdbx_strand_id
1 'polypeptide(L)'
;MNPIVEASMKRPSALMWFAGLFSLVMIALVAAPTLAPRALPFLHALKIDTDPENMLAAEEPVRVYHNAMKKEFGLNDLVVVGVIDNAHENGVFNAKTLSDVYALAEFAKTLRWEEDGETKGVIGVDLIAPSTVDSIDQAGLGSVSFSWLMPAAPETDEEALAVREKAQKIPTLNDTLVSGDGKAIALYVPITSKDLSYKVASALKKKIATFDDGATYHITGLPIAQDQFGFEMFKQMAISAPAAMALIFFLMWLFFRRLALITSPMIVAMVSVIGAMGALVITGNTVHIMSSMIPIFVMPIAVLDAVHILSDFYDRYPVYRDKRETMRHVMDELWQPMFFTTLTTCAGFASLALTPIPPVQVFGIFVALGVFLAWIFTVTLIPAYVMLLPEKSFEGFGLAAKPDVEANETLMSRILHTTGNIATKRAGVVLAVFIVGMGVALYGVSRIQINDNPVKWFSPHHDIRIADAALNEKFAGTYMAYLTLEPKADPETDSPARAAADVVMSICGEGFSSVTVEACADFVTPSVAVDLDRAIRNAVSATETREAFLARLSDDAATAQDAAEADEDYYAWDDISSAIGRVVADTETFKRPDVLHFVEGLQEYLIETGLVGKSNALPDIVKTVHRELLLGAPEEFRIPDTTPAVAQTLLTFENSHRPQDLYKLVTPDYRKANLWIQLKSGDNKDMNAVVAAVDAYMASHDAPVALQHQWFGLTYINTVWQHKMVFGMAKSFAGSFAVVLVLMVFLFRSPAWGLLSMAPLTVTILFIYGLIGLIGKDYDMPIAV
;
A
#
# COMPACT_ATOMS: atom_id res chain seq x y z
N MET A 1 5.33 40.37 34.45
CA MET A 1 4.22 40.25 33.49
C MET A 1 4.74 40.11 32.06
N ASN A 2 4.21 39.16 31.29
CA ASN A 2 4.63 38.95 29.92
C ASN A 2 4.12 40.08 29.00
N PRO A 3 4.98 40.76 28.20
CA PRO A 3 4.59 41.88 27.35
C PRO A 3 3.54 41.48 26.29
N ILE A 4 3.51 40.23 25.85
CA ILE A 4 2.53 39.70 24.88
C ILE A 4 1.12 39.73 25.47
N VAL A 5 0.95 39.23 26.69
CA VAL A 5 -0.33 39.21 27.38
C VAL A 5 -0.82 40.64 27.68
N GLU A 6 0.10 41.55 28.05
CA GLU A 6 -0.28 42.93 28.28
C GLU A 6 -0.73 43.65 27.01
N ALA A 7 -0.04 43.42 25.90
CA ALA A 7 -0.44 43.92 24.59
C ALA A 7 -1.82 43.39 24.16
N SER A 8 -2.11 42.10 24.43
CA SER A 8 -3.40 41.51 24.13
C SER A 8 -4.55 42.14 24.90
N MET A 9 -4.34 42.43 26.16
CA MET A 9 -5.35 43.11 27.02
C MET A 9 -5.52 44.61 26.69
N LYS A 10 -4.48 45.27 26.11
CA LYS A 10 -4.55 46.68 25.71
C LYS A 10 -5.32 46.89 24.41
N ARG A 11 -5.26 45.95 23.48
CA ARG A 11 -5.87 46.05 22.14
C ARG A 11 -6.70 44.83 21.78
N PRO A 12 -7.72 44.49 22.57
CA PRO A 12 -8.44 43.20 22.41
C PRO A 12 -9.16 43.08 21.05
N SER A 13 -9.83 44.15 20.60
CA SER A 13 -10.55 44.13 19.32
C SER A 13 -9.59 43.91 18.10
N ALA A 14 -8.40 44.52 18.16
CA ALA A 14 -7.42 44.41 17.08
C ALA A 14 -6.95 42.94 16.92
N LEU A 15 -6.75 42.23 18.04
CA LEU A 15 -6.34 40.84 18.01
C LEU A 15 -7.46 39.89 17.53
N MET A 16 -8.71 40.15 17.90
CA MET A 16 -9.84 39.37 17.38
C MET A 16 -10.00 39.58 15.86
N TRP A 17 -9.84 40.82 15.38
CA TRP A 17 -9.84 41.08 13.94
C TRP A 17 -8.64 40.45 13.22
N PHE A 18 -7.45 40.47 13.85
CA PHE A 18 -6.26 39.79 13.32
C PHE A 18 -6.51 38.27 13.18
N ALA A 19 -7.07 37.59 14.17
CA ALA A 19 -7.40 36.18 14.12
C ALA A 19 -8.43 35.85 13.02
N GLY A 20 -9.46 36.71 12.88
CA GLY A 20 -10.44 36.59 11.80
C GLY A 20 -9.82 36.77 10.42
N LEU A 21 -8.98 37.82 10.24
CA LEU A 21 -8.27 38.09 9.00
C LEU A 21 -7.26 36.98 8.67
N PHE A 22 -6.51 36.50 9.65
CA PHE A 22 -5.60 35.36 9.50
C PHE A 22 -6.34 34.12 8.98
N SER A 23 -7.46 33.77 9.62
CA SER A 23 -8.28 32.62 9.17
C SER A 23 -8.81 32.83 7.76
N LEU A 24 -9.30 34.02 7.43
CA LEU A 24 -9.81 34.33 6.09
C LEU A 24 -8.70 34.24 5.03
N VAL A 25 -7.52 34.75 5.32
CA VAL A 25 -6.35 34.68 4.41
C VAL A 25 -5.92 33.25 4.20
N MET A 26 -5.81 32.44 5.25
CA MET A 26 -5.45 31.02 5.15
C MET A 26 -6.48 30.26 4.31
N ILE A 27 -7.77 30.48 4.54
CA ILE A 27 -8.84 29.84 3.74
C ILE A 27 -8.76 30.31 2.28
N ALA A 28 -8.53 31.60 2.03
CA ALA A 28 -8.44 32.15 0.67
C ALA A 28 -7.23 31.58 -0.08
N LEU A 29 -6.07 31.44 0.57
CA LEU A 29 -4.85 30.88 -0.03
C LEU A 29 -5.00 29.39 -0.39
N VAL A 30 -5.88 28.65 0.28
CA VAL A 30 -6.21 27.26 -0.05
C VAL A 30 -7.31 27.18 -1.09
N ALA A 31 -8.40 27.93 -0.90
CA ALA A 31 -9.59 27.86 -1.75
C ALA A 31 -9.35 28.43 -3.16
N ALA A 32 -8.64 29.57 -3.28
CA ALA A 32 -8.44 30.22 -4.56
C ALA A 32 -7.69 29.35 -5.59
N PRO A 33 -6.54 28.73 -5.27
CA PRO A 33 -5.86 27.84 -6.22
C PRO A 33 -6.63 26.53 -6.45
N THR A 34 -7.42 26.08 -5.48
CA THR A 34 -8.25 24.86 -5.62
C THR A 34 -9.42 25.09 -6.57
N LEU A 35 -10.07 26.25 -6.49
CA LEU A 35 -11.22 26.59 -7.35
C LEU A 35 -10.79 27.09 -8.73
N ALA A 36 -9.62 27.74 -8.84
CA ALA A 36 -9.11 28.33 -10.07
C ALA A 36 -7.60 28.05 -10.28
N PRO A 37 -7.21 26.78 -10.50
CA PRO A 37 -5.80 26.38 -10.55
C PRO A 37 -5.01 27.04 -11.69
N ARG A 38 -5.69 27.35 -12.80
CA ARG A 38 -5.07 28.05 -13.94
C ARG A 38 -4.80 29.52 -13.71
N ALA A 39 -5.53 30.16 -12.79
CA ALA A 39 -5.38 31.60 -12.51
C ALA A 39 -4.23 31.89 -11.54
N LEU A 40 -3.86 30.93 -10.68
CA LEU A 40 -2.84 31.08 -9.64
C LEU A 40 -1.84 29.91 -9.65
N PRO A 41 -1.08 29.71 -10.73
CA PRO A 41 -0.21 28.53 -10.91
C PRO A 41 0.98 28.48 -9.93
N PHE A 42 1.25 29.56 -9.21
CA PHE A 42 2.32 29.66 -8.21
C PHE A 42 1.86 29.25 -6.79
N LEU A 43 0.56 29.01 -6.61
CA LEU A 43 -0.01 28.52 -5.35
C LEU A 43 -0.43 27.06 -5.50
N HIS A 44 -0.31 26.32 -4.40
CA HIS A 44 -0.67 24.90 -4.38
C HIS A 44 -2.18 24.71 -4.13
N ALA A 45 -2.82 23.95 -5.00
CA ALA A 45 -4.21 23.54 -4.82
C ALA A 45 -4.30 22.44 -3.76
N LEU A 46 -5.46 22.30 -3.12
CA LEU A 46 -5.76 21.19 -2.25
C LEU A 46 -5.75 19.87 -3.06
N LYS A 47 -4.83 18.99 -2.72
CA LYS A 47 -4.75 17.63 -3.26
C LYS A 47 -5.04 16.64 -2.14
N ILE A 48 -5.93 15.70 -2.41
CA ILE A 48 -6.28 14.61 -1.50
C ILE A 48 -5.62 13.35 -2.04
N ASP A 49 -4.95 12.61 -1.18
CA ASP A 49 -4.28 11.36 -1.49
C ASP A 49 -4.84 10.25 -0.61
N THR A 50 -5.54 9.32 -1.23
CA THR A 50 -6.17 8.17 -0.57
C THR A 50 -5.36 6.89 -0.74
N ASP A 51 -4.26 6.90 -1.52
CA ASP A 51 -3.48 5.71 -1.83
C ASP A 51 -2.53 5.34 -0.68
N PRO A 52 -2.76 4.20 0.03
CA PRO A 52 -1.85 3.72 1.06
C PRO A 52 -0.45 3.37 0.57
N GLU A 53 -0.24 3.13 -0.73
CA GLU A 53 1.09 2.88 -1.28
C GLU A 53 2.02 4.10 -1.11
N ASN A 54 1.46 5.31 -1.06
CA ASN A 54 2.18 6.54 -0.77
C ASN A 54 2.65 6.68 0.69
N MET A 55 2.36 5.67 1.53
CA MET A 55 3.03 5.48 2.82
C MET A 55 4.52 5.18 2.67
N LEU A 56 4.94 4.58 1.54
CA LEU A 56 6.35 4.45 1.18
C LEU A 56 6.77 5.59 0.25
N ALA A 57 8.01 6.03 0.36
CA ALA A 57 8.58 7.00 -0.57
C ALA A 57 8.55 6.44 -2.01
N ALA A 58 8.37 7.33 -3.00
CA ALA A 58 8.31 6.90 -4.41
C ALA A 58 9.63 6.27 -4.88
N GLU A 59 10.75 6.69 -4.29
CA GLU A 59 12.11 6.22 -4.57
C GLU A 59 12.45 4.92 -3.83
N GLU A 60 11.51 4.37 -3.05
CA GLU A 60 11.74 3.14 -2.32
C GLU A 60 12.03 1.98 -3.28
N PRO A 61 13.13 1.22 -3.10
CA PRO A 61 13.54 0.18 -4.04
C PRO A 61 12.43 -0.82 -4.39
N VAL A 62 11.62 -1.22 -3.40
CA VAL A 62 10.51 -2.15 -3.65
C VAL A 62 9.42 -1.54 -4.54
N ARG A 63 9.13 -0.23 -4.42
CA ARG A 63 8.18 0.46 -5.29
C ARG A 63 8.72 0.65 -6.70
N VAL A 64 9.99 1.07 -6.79
CA VAL A 64 10.66 1.25 -8.09
C VAL A 64 10.67 -0.07 -8.85
N TYR A 65 11.07 -1.16 -8.18
CA TYR A 65 11.08 -2.49 -8.77
C TYR A 65 9.68 -2.97 -9.15
N HIS A 66 8.70 -2.82 -8.26
CA HIS A 66 7.31 -3.17 -8.55
C HIS A 66 6.77 -2.47 -9.81
N ASN A 67 6.99 -1.16 -9.92
CA ASN A 67 6.53 -0.39 -11.07
C ASN A 67 7.25 -0.77 -12.37
N ALA A 68 8.54 -1.10 -12.29
CA ALA A 68 9.30 -1.61 -13.41
C ALA A 68 8.75 -2.95 -13.89
N MET A 69 8.55 -3.90 -12.97
CA MET A 69 8.03 -5.24 -13.27
C MET A 69 6.57 -5.22 -13.76
N LYS A 70 5.73 -4.36 -13.18
CA LYS A 70 4.37 -4.16 -13.71
C LYS A 70 4.39 -3.76 -15.19
N LYS A 71 5.29 -2.86 -15.54
CA LYS A 71 5.43 -2.41 -16.94
C LYS A 71 6.04 -3.49 -17.83
N GLU A 72 7.06 -4.19 -17.35
CA GLU A 72 7.77 -5.24 -18.10
C GLU A 72 6.87 -6.42 -18.42
N PHE A 73 6.08 -6.90 -17.44
CA PHE A 73 5.16 -8.02 -17.61
C PHE A 73 3.71 -7.61 -17.99
N GLY A 74 3.46 -6.34 -18.27
CA GLY A 74 2.11 -5.87 -18.64
C GLY A 74 1.04 -6.12 -17.56
N LEU A 75 1.40 -6.02 -16.26
CA LEU A 75 0.50 -6.31 -15.17
C LEU A 75 -0.31 -5.07 -14.76
N ASN A 76 -1.57 -5.29 -14.43
CA ASN A 76 -2.50 -4.25 -14.01
C ASN A 76 -3.03 -4.52 -12.59
N ASP A 77 -3.53 -3.47 -11.93
CA ASP A 77 -4.28 -3.63 -10.70
C ASP A 77 -5.65 -4.23 -10.99
N LEU A 78 -6.08 -5.19 -10.18
CA LEU A 78 -7.26 -6.01 -10.45
C LEU A 78 -8.36 -5.78 -9.42
N VAL A 79 -9.57 -5.52 -9.88
CA VAL A 79 -10.80 -5.68 -9.13
C VAL A 79 -11.29 -7.11 -9.32
N VAL A 80 -11.54 -7.83 -8.24
CA VAL A 80 -11.99 -9.23 -8.30
C VAL A 80 -13.49 -9.28 -8.03
N VAL A 81 -14.24 -9.86 -8.95
CA VAL A 81 -15.67 -10.12 -8.78
C VAL A 81 -15.90 -11.63 -8.74
N GLY A 82 -16.29 -12.13 -7.59
CA GLY A 82 -16.66 -13.53 -7.43
C GLY A 82 -18.16 -13.71 -7.49
N VAL A 83 -18.59 -14.75 -8.18
CA VAL A 83 -19.99 -15.18 -8.27
C VAL A 83 -20.08 -16.58 -7.64
N ILE A 84 -20.93 -16.75 -6.65
CA ILE A 84 -21.07 -18.00 -5.89
C ILE A 84 -22.54 -18.43 -5.92
N ASP A 85 -22.79 -19.65 -6.35
CA ASP A 85 -24.10 -20.30 -6.24
C ASP A 85 -23.93 -21.65 -5.53
N ASN A 86 -24.33 -21.71 -4.27
CA ASN A 86 -24.35 -22.92 -3.48
C ASN A 86 -25.68 -23.67 -3.53
N ALA A 87 -26.72 -23.03 -4.05
CA ALA A 87 -28.09 -23.55 -4.03
C ALA A 87 -28.43 -24.39 -5.27
N HIS A 88 -27.89 -24.00 -6.42
CA HIS A 88 -28.12 -24.72 -7.67
C HIS A 88 -27.29 -26.02 -7.73
N GLU A 89 -27.83 -27.08 -8.31
CA GLU A 89 -27.17 -28.38 -8.42
C GLU A 89 -25.83 -28.26 -9.18
N ASN A 90 -25.82 -27.54 -10.29
CA ASN A 90 -24.64 -27.30 -11.11
C ASN A 90 -23.79 -26.14 -10.60
N GLY A 91 -24.11 -25.54 -9.45
CA GLY A 91 -23.48 -24.34 -8.97
C GLY A 91 -23.69 -23.17 -9.95
N VAL A 92 -22.62 -22.39 -10.20
CA VAL A 92 -22.65 -21.27 -11.14
C VAL A 92 -22.71 -21.68 -12.61
N PHE A 93 -22.53 -22.99 -12.93
CA PHE A 93 -22.53 -23.52 -14.28
C PHE A 93 -23.95 -23.92 -14.72
N ASN A 94 -24.86 -22.96 -14.69
CA ASN A 94 -26.19 -23.02 -15.24
C ASN A 94 -26.37 -21.87 -16.25
N ALA A 95 -27.28 -22.02 -17.20
CA ALA A 95 -27.46 -21.08 -18.30
C ALA A 95 -27.75 -19.66 -17.82
N LYS A 96 -28.55 -19.50 -16.77
CA LYS A 96 -28.95 -18.19 -16.25
C LYS A 96 -27.79 -17.45 -15.62
N THR A 97 -27.07 -18.08 -14.67
CA THR A 97 -25.93 -17.46 -13.98
C THR A 97 -24.80 -17.15 -14.94
N LEU A 98 -24.45 -18.05 -15.88
CA LEU A 98 -23.39 -17.78 -16.85
C LEU A 98 -23.78 -16.69 -17.87
N SER A 99 -25.08 -16.57 -18.21
CA SER A 99 -25.57 -15.46 -19.02
C SER A 99 -25.39 -14.11 -18.32
N ASP A 100 -25.69 -14.05 -17.00
CA ASP A 100 -25.46 -12.83 -16.20
C ASP A 100 -23.97 -12.54 -16.01
N VAL A 101 -23.12 -13.56 -15.84
CA VAL A 101 -21.64 -13.42 -15.84
C VAL A 101 -21.13 -12.89 -17.17
N TYR A 102 -21.65 -13.38 -18.30
CA TYR A 102 -21.31 -12.87 -19.63
C TYR A 102 -21.70 -11.40 -19.77
N ALA A 103 -22.94 -11.06 -19.41
CA ALA A 103 -23.44 -9.69 -19.44
C ALA A 103 -22.64 -8.75 -18.51
N LEU A 104 -22.17 -9.24 -17.36
CA LEU A 104 -21.31 -8.50 -16.44
C LEU A 104 -19.93 -8.23 -17.04
N ALA A 105 -19.31 -9.22 -17.69
CA ALA A 105 -18.03 -9.09 -18.36
C ALA A 105 -18.09 -8.08 -19.51
N GLU A 106 -19.13 -8.15 -20.35
CA GLU A 106 -19.35 -7.17 -21.43
C GLU A 106 -19.60 -5.77 -20.89
N PHE A 107 -20.39 -5.63 -19.82
CA PHE A 107 -20.58 -4.34 -19.15
C PHE A 107 -19.28 -3.78 -18.59
N ALA A 108 -18.44 -4.60 -17.94
CA ALA A 108 -17.16 -4.19 -17.39
C ALA A 108 -16.25 -3.56 -18.46
N LYS A 109 -16.21 -4.11 -19.68
CA LYS A 109 -15.44 -3.56 -20.81
C LYS A 109 -15.83 -2.14 -21.20
N THR A 110 -17.08 -1.72 -20.90
CA THR A 110 -17.59 -0.38 -21.22
C THR A 110 -17.27 0.68 -20.18
N LEU A 111 -16.75 0.29 -19.00
CA LEU A 111 -16.48 1.21 -17.89
C LEU A 111 -15.24 2.06 -18.15
N ARG A 112 -15.44 3.22 -18.75
CA ARG A 112 -14.41 4.20 -19.06
C ARG A 112 -14.90 5.60 -18.75
N TRP A 113 -13.99 6.47 -18.32
CA TRP A 113 -14.26 7.88 -17.99
C TRP A 113 -13.14 8.76 -18.53
N GLU A 114 -13.51 9.96 -18.96
CA GLU A 114 -12.55 11.02 -19.30
C GLU A 114 -12.19 11.79 -18.03
N GLU A 115 -10.92 11.71 -17.62
CA GLU A 115 -10.37 12.44 -16.48
C GLU A 115 -9.04 13.08 -16.90
N ASP A 116 -8.88 14.38 -16.66
CA ASP A 116 -7.67 15.16 -17.00
C ASP A 116 -7.24 15.09 -18.48
N GLY A 117 -8.18 14.77 -19.39
CA GLY A 117 -7.92 14.61 -20.83
C GLY A 117 -7.39 13.23 -21.22
N GLU A 118 -7.40 12.28 -20.29
CA GLU A 118 -7.06 10.88 -20.51
C GLU A 118 -8.29 9.99 -20.31
N THR A 119 -8.42 8.95 -21.13
CA THR A 119 -9.45 7.91 -20.95
C THR A 119 -8.96 6.90 -19.91
N LYS A 120 -9.57 6.92 -18.74
CA LYS A 120 -9.26 6.00 -17.63
C LYS A 120 -10.44 5.06 -17.39
N GLY A 121 -10.15 3.88 -16.81
CA GLY A 121 -11.20 2.91 -16.46
C GLY A 121 -10.74 1.47 -16.55
N VAL A 122 -11.62 0.59 -17.05
CA VAL A 122 -11.31 -0.84 -17.21
C VAL A 122 -10.55 -1.07 -18.51
N ILE A 123 -9.47 -1.88 -18.42
CA ILE A 123 -8.66 -2.31 -19.55
C ILE A 123 -9.30 -3.58 -20.13
N GLY A 124 -10.26 -3.38 -21.04
CA GLY A 124 -11.11 -4.47 -21.53
C GLY A 124 -10.36 -5.61 -22.24
N VAL A 125 -9.21 -5.32 -22.84
CA VAL A 125 -8.36 -6.34 -23.53
C VAL A 125 -7.68 -7.30 -22.54
N ASP A 126 -7.45 -6.86 -21.31
CA ASP A 126 -6.82 -7.64 -20.24
C ASP A 126 -7.82 -8.24 -19.24
N LEU A 127 -9.13 -8.02 -19.47
CA LEU A 127 -10.18 -8.62 -18.64
C LEU A 127 -10.04 -10.16 -18.64
N ILE A 128 -10.03 -10.77 -17.45
CA ILE A 128 -10.00 -12.23 -17.29
C ILE A 128 -11.38 -12.66 -16.83
N ALA A 129 -12.13 -13.27 -17.73
CA ALA A 129 -13.48 -13.78 -17.53
C ALA A 129 -13.71 -14.97 -18.47
N PRO A 130 -14.71 -15.83 -18.26
CA PRO A 130 -14.96 -16.96 -19.17
C PRO A 130 -15.12 -16.56 -20.63
N SER A 131 -15.64 -15.36 -20.91
CA SER A 131 -15.81 -14.83 -22.27
C SER A 131 -14.56 -14.20 -22.90
N THR A 132 -13.44 -14.15 -22.16
CA THR A 132 -12.22 -13.44 -22.59
C THR A 132 -10.95 -14.23 -22.42
N VAL A 133 -11.02 -15.48 -22.03
CA VAL A 133 -9.88 -16.40 -21.94
C VAL A 133 -10.01 -17.50 -22.97
N ASP A 134 -8.89 -18.02 -23.44
CA ASP A 134 -8.85 -19.11 -24.41
C ASP A 134 -9.13 -20.47 -23.77
N SER A 135 -9.90 -21.30 -24.49
CA SER A 135 -9.87 -22.74 -24.38
C SER A 135 -8.78 -23.24 -25.31
N ILE A 136 -7.96 -24.16 -24.81
CA ILE A 136 -6.87 -24.77 -25.56
C ILE A 136 -7.30 -26.22 -25.80
N ASP A 137 -7.71 -26.52 -27.03
CA ASP A 137 -8.29 -27.80 -27.39
C ASP A 137 -7.43 -28.49 -28.46
N GLN A 138 -7.32 -29.80 -28.41
CA GLN A 138 -6.63 -30.61 -29.38
C GLN A 138 -7.33 -30.56 -30.75
N ALA A 139 -6.58 -30.38 -31.84
CA ALA A 139 -7.09 -30.28 -33.21
C ALA A 139 -6.50 -31.30 -34.18
N GLY A 140 -5.79 -32.31 -33.66
CA GLY A 140 -5.04 -33.33 -34.43
C GLY A 140 -3.59 -33.40 -33.97
N LEU A 141 -2.88 -34.48 -34.30
CA LEU A 141 -1.49 -34.63 -33.91
C LEU A 141 -0.64 -33.46 -34.45
N GLY A 142 0.03 -32.75 -33.52
CA GLY A 142 0.83 -31.57 -33.83
C GLY A 142 0.01 -30.31 -34.08
N SER A 143 -1.30 -30.30 -33.79
CA SER A 143 -2.18 -29.14 -33.98
C SER A 143 -3.05 -28.86 -32.78
N VAL A 144 -3.15 -27.57 -32.44
CA VAL A 144 -3.97 -27.05 -31.33
C VAL A 144 -4.96 -26.04 -31.88
N SER A 145 -6.18 -26.06 -31.38
CA SER A 145 -7.22 -25.07 -31.64
C SER A 145 -7.39 -24.15 -30.45
N PHE A 146 -7.32 -22.86 -30.68
CA PHE A 146 -7.67 -21.84 -29.72
C PHE A 146 -9.08 -21.33 -30.00
N SER A 147 -9.92 -21.30 -28.99
CA SER A 147 -11.27 -20.74 -29.05
C SER A 147 -11.58 -20.03 -27.73
N TRP A 148 -12.47 -19.05 -27.76
CA TRP A 148 -12.91 -18.48 -26.49
C TRP A 148 -13.58 -19.55 -25.63
N LEU A 149 -13.26 -19.60 -24.34
CA LEU A 149 -13.84 -20.56 -23.41
C LEU A 149 -15.38 -20.46 -23.36
N MET A 150 -15.93 -19.24 -23.44
CA MET A 150 -17.36 -18.94 -23.51
C MET A 150 -17.61 -17.85 -24.55
N PRO A 151 -17.70 -18.17 -25.84
CA PRO A 151 -17.81 -17.19 -26.93
C PRO A 151 -19.16 -16.42 -26.93
N ALA A 152 -20.19 -17.02 -26.34
CA ALA A 152 -21.52 -16.42 -26.18
C ALA A 152 -22.13 -16.85 -24.85
N ALA A 153 -23.18 -16.17 -24.41
CA ALA A 153 -23.96 -16.61 -23.24
C ALA A 153 -24.58 -17.99 -23.53
N PRO A 154 -24.41 -18.99 -22.65
CA PRO A 154 -24.98 -20.30 -22.88
C PRO A 154 -26.52 -20.26 -22.81
N GLU A 155 -27.17 -20.99 -23.71
CA GLU A 155 -28.63 -21.09 -23.74
C GLU A 155 -29.15 -22.28 -22.93
N THR A 156 -28.30 -23.28 -22.66
CA THR A 156 -28.65 -24.51 -21.93
C THR A 156 -27.64 -24.80 -20.81
N ASP A 157 -28.06 -25.58 -19.83
CA ASP A 157 -27.19 -26.03 -18.74
C ASP A 157 -26.09 -26.98 -19.24
N GLU A 158 -26.32 -27.71 -20.35
CA GLU A 158 -25.32 -28.57 -20.97
C GLU A 158 -24.16 -27.75 -21.54
N GLU A 159 -24.48 -26.62 -22.21
CA GLU A 159 -23.45 -25.67 -22.68
C GLU A 159 -22.68 -25.04 -21.51
N ALA A 160 -23.39 -24.72 -20.43
CA ALA A 160 -22.77 -24.18 -19.21
C ALA A 160 -21.81 -25.20 -18.54
N LEU A 161 -22.18 -26.47 -18.49
CA LEU A 161 -21.32 -27.55 -17.97
C LEU A 161 -20.11 -27.80 -18.87
N ALA A 162 -20.25 -27.65 -20.19
CA ALA A 162 -19.10 -27.74 -21.12
C ALA A 162 -18.05 -26.66 -20.83
N VAL A 163 -18.48 -25.42 -20.49
CA VAL A 163 -17.56 -24.34 -20.07
C VAL A 163 -16.78 -24.76 -18.81
N ARG A 164 -17.45 -25.38 -17.81
CA ARG A 164 -16.81 -25.89 -16.61
C ARG A 164 -15.73 -26.93 -16.94
N GLU A 165 -16.09 -27.94 -17.73
CA GLU A 165 -15.18 -29.03 -18.08
C GLU A 165 -13.91 -28.50 -18.76
N LYS A 166 -14.06 -27.61 -19.73
CA LYS A 166 -12.93 -26.98 -20.43
C LYS A 166 -12.06 -26.15 -19.48
N ALA A 167 -12.68 -25.31 -18.63
CA ALA A 167 -11.95 -24.46 -17.70
C ALA A 167 -11.15 -25.27 -16.67
N GLN A 168 -11.70 -26.36 -16.17
CA GLN A 168 -11.03 -27.21 -15.17
C GLN A 168 -9.87 -28.02 -15.75
N LYS A 169 -9.84 -28.27 -17.07
CA LYS A 169 -8.70 -28.91 -17.74
C LYS A 169 -7.48 -28.01 -17.85
N ILE A 170 -7.65 -26.69 -17.74
CA ILE A 170 -6.57 -25.71 -17.92
C ILE A 170 -6.08 -25.29 -16.52
N PRO A 171 -4.86 -25.66 -16.09
CA PRO A 171 -4.36 -25.38 -14.75
C PRO A 171 -4.40 -23.89 -14.39
N THR A 172 -4.07 -23.00 -15.29
CA THR A 172 -4.09 -21.56 -15.02
C THR A 172 -5.49 -21.00 -14.75
N LEU A 173 -6.55 -21.70 -15.16
CA LEU A 173 -7.94 -21.29 -14.96
C LEU A 173 -8.61 -22.02 -13.77
N ASN A 174 -8.29 -23.28 -13.54
CA ASN A 174 -8.84 -24.06 -12.42
C ASN A 174 -8.37 -23.45 -11.09
N ASP A 175 -9.25 -23.33 -10.11
CA ASP A 175 -9.04 -22.69 -8.80
C ASP A 175 -8.57 -21.20 -8.86
N THR A 176 -8.52 -20.63 -10.05
CA THR A 176 -8.28 -19.18 -10.28
C THR A 176 -9.53 -18.52 -10.86
N LEU A 177 -9.94 -18.91 -12.06
CA LEU A 177 -11.17 -18.40 -12.72
C LEU A 177 -12.41 -19.16 -12.28
N VAL A 178 -12.30 -20.48 -12.16
CA VAL A 178 -13.39 -21.39 -11.77
C VAL A 178 -12.98 -22.17 -10.53
N SER A 179 -13.89 -22.35 -9.58
CA SER A 179 -13.62 -23.17 -8.40
C SER A 179 -13.62 -24.66 -8.74
N GLY A 180 -12.78 -25.45 -8.06
CA GLY A 180 -12.70 -26.90 -8.26
C GLY A 180 -14.02 -27.61 -7.98
N ASP A 181 -14.86 -27.09 -7.06
CA ASP A 181 -16.20 -27.64 -6.76
C ASP A 181 -17.27 -27.19 -7.78
N GLY A 182 -16.95 -26.26 -8.69
CA GLY A 182 -17.87 -25.74 -9.70
C GLY A 182 -18.95 -24.79 -9.15
N LYS A 183 -18.81 -24.31 -7.92
CA LYS A 183 -19.80 -23.45 -7.26
C LYS A 183 -19.46 -21.97 -7.31
N ALA A 184 -18.30 -21.61 -7.83
CA ALA A 184 -17.88 -20.23 -7.95
C ALA A 184 -17.13 -19.93 -9.25
N ILE A 185 -17.27 -18.69 -9.74
CA ILE A 185 -16.48 -18.10 -10.82
C ILE A 185 -15.95 -16.75 -10.33
N ALA A 186 -14.69 -16.44 -10.66
CA ALA A 186 -14.08 -15.15 -10.42
C ALA A 186 -13.81 -14.40 -11.73
N LEU A 187 -14.16 -13.13 -11.81
CA LEU A 187 -13.77 -12.22 -12.88
C LEU A 187 -12.68 -11.30 -12.34
N TYR A 188 -11.58 -11.16 -13.07
CA TYR A 188 -10.51 -10.21 -12.75
C TYR A 188 -10.60 -9.04 -13.71
N VAL A 189 -10.98 -7.89 -13.16
CA VAL A 189 -11.25 -6.66 -13.91
C VAL A 189 -10.07 -5.72 -13.76
N PRO A 190 -9.17 -5.61 -14.76
CA PRO A 190 -8.00 -4.76 -14.71
C PRO A 190 -8.41 -3.30 -14.87
N ILE A 191 -7.76 -2.42 -14.08
CA ILE A 191 -8.02 -1.00 -14.04
C ILE A 191 -6.75 -0.19 -14.33
N THR A 192 -6.93 0.95 -14.99
CA THR A 192 -5.81 1.84 -15.35
C THR A 192 -5.15 2.51 -14.14
N SER A 193 -5.90 2.68 -13.05
CA SER A 193 -5.41 3.33 -11.83
C SER A 193 -6.22 2.87 -10.61
N LYS A 194 -5.56 2.70 -9.45
CA LYS A 194 -6.16 2.20 -8.22
C LYS A 194 -7.28 3.10 -7.67
N ASP A 195 -7.15 4.40 -7.83
CA ASP A 195 -8.13 5.40 -7.38
C ASP A 195 -9.51 5.28 -8.07
N LEU A 196 -9.59 4.49 -9.14
CA LEU A 196 -10.84 4.16 -9.82
C LEU A 196 -11.50 2.88 -9.29
N SER A 197 -10.83 2.12 -8.44
CA SER A 197 -11.33 0.80 -8.03
C SER A 197 -12.69 0.86 -7.34
N TYR A 198 -12.90 1.82 -6.45
CA TYR A 198 -14.20 2.04 -5.80
C TYR A 198 -15.29 2.49 -6.79
N LYS A 199 -14.94 3.33 -7.76
CA LYS A 199 -15.86 3.80 -8.81
C LYS A 199 -16.29 2.65 -9.73
N VAL A 200 -15.32 1.80 -10.14
CA VAL A 200 -15.57 0.58 -10.91
C VAL A 200 -16.44 -0.39 -10.11
N ALA A 201 -16.07 -0.69 -8.87
CA ALA A 201 -16.82 -1.58 -7.98
C ALA A 201 -18.26 -1.09 -7.78
N SER A 202 -18.48 0.22 -7.62
CA SER A 202 -19.80 0.81 -7.47
C SER A 202 -20.64 0.67 -8.73
N ALA A 203 -20.03 0.81 -9.91
CA ALA A 203 -20.72 0.60 -11.19
C ALA A 203 -21.11 -0.87 -11.39
N LEU A 204 -20.20 -1.80 -11.08
CA LEU A 204 -20.46 -3.24 -11.13
C LEU A 204 -21.58 -3.64 -10.15
N LYS A 205 -21.56 -3.15 -8.90
CA LYS A 205 -22.64 -3.38 -7.91
C LYS A 205 -24.01 -2.94 -8.44
N LYS A 206 -24.10 -1.79 -9.13
CA LYS A 206 -25.36 -1.32 -9.73
C LYS A 206 -25.83 -2.24 -10.87
N LYS A 207 -24.92 -2.78 -11.66
CA LYS A 207 -25.26 -3.73 -12.73
C LYS A 207 -25.71 -5.06 -12.11
N ILE A 208 -24.98 -5.60 -11.14
CA ILE A 208 -25.30 -6.83 -10.42
C ILE A 208 -26.69 -6.75 -9.77
N ALA A 209 -27.10 -5.60 -9.24
CA ALA A 209 -28.41 -5.40 -8.65
C ALA A 209 -29.58 -5.56 -9.67
N THR A 210 -29.30 -5.65 -10.97
CA THR A 210 -30.30 -5.92 -12.01
C THR A 210 -30.45 -7.42 -12.33
N PHE A 211 -29.61 -8.28 -11.77
CA PHE A 211 -29.64 -9.71 -11.97
C PHE A 211 -30.61 -10.41 -11.00
N ASP A 212 -31.21 -11.48 -11.43
CA ASP A 212 -32.17 -12.27 -10.64
C ASP A 212 -31.90 -13.76 -10.87
N ASP A 213 -30.63 -14.15 -10.76
CA ASP A 213 -30.16 -15.52 -11.01
C ASP A 213 -30.10 -16.39 -9.73
N GLY A 214 -30.23 -15.77 -8.56
CA GLY A 214 -30.14 -16.44 -7.27
C GLY A 214 -28.71 -16.62 -6.77
N ALA A 215 -27.69 -16.27 -7.55
CA ALA A 215 -26.30 -16.30 -7.14
C ALA A 215 -25.94 -15.13 -6.22
N THR A 216 -24.88 -15.31 -5.43
CA THR A 216 -24.33 -14.26 -4.58
C THR A 216 -23.08 -13.67 -5.22
N TYR A 217 -23.05 -12.36 -5.34
CA TYR A 217 -21.94 -11.62 -5.95
C TYR A 217 -21.09 -10.92 -4.91
N HIS A 218 -19.78 -11.13 -4.98
CA HIS A 218 -18.78 -10.59 -4.08
C HIS A 218 -17.76 -9.77 -4.84
N ILE A 219 -17.48 -8.55 -4.39
CA ILE A 219 -16.46 -7.70 -5.01
C ILE A 219 -15.36 -7.42 -3.98
N THR A 220 -14.11 -7.75 -4.32
CA THR A 220 -12.94 -7.60 -3.47
C THR A 220 -11.68 -7.29 -4.29
N GLY A 221 -10.54 -7.28 -3.65
CA GLY A 221 -9.22 -6.99 -4.21
C GLY A 221 -8.49 -5.94 -3.39
N LEU A 222 -7.17 -6.06 -3.28
CA LEU A 222 -6.35 -5.09 -2.55
C LEU A 222 -6.55 -3.64 -3.02
N PRO A 223 -6.63 -3.34 -4.34
CA PRO A 223 -6.90 -1.99 -4.80
C PRO A 223 -8.22 -1.42 -4.27
N ILE A 224 -9.29 -2.23 -4.23
CA ILE A 224 -10.58 -1.80 -3.68
C ILE A 224 -10.49 -1.56 -2.18
N ALA A 225 -9.86 -2.48 -1.44
CA ALA A 225 -9.72 -2.34 0.00
C ALA A 225 -8.95 -1.05 0.35
N GLN A 226 -7.89 -0.75 -0.39
CA GLN A 226 -7.08 0.45 -0.18
C GLN A 226 -7.84 1.73 -0.52
N ASP A 227 -8.47 1.81 -1.69
CA ASP A 227 -9.20 3.00 -2.16
C ASP A 227 -10.45 3.26 -1.29
N GLN A 228 -11.23 2.21 -1.01
CA GLN A 228 -12.41 2.33 -0.15
C GLN A 228 -12.04 2.72 1.27
N PHE A 229 -10.93 2.20 1.81
CA PHE A 229 -10.44 2.60 3.12
C PHE A 229 -10.14 4.10 3.18
N GLY A 230 -9.43 4.63 2.18
CA GLY A 230 -9.16 6.05 2.06
C GLY A 230 -10.45 6.88 2.03
N PHE A 231 -11.39 6.51 1.18
CA PHE A 231 -12.68 7.20 1.08
C PHE A 231 -13.48 7.18 2.40
N GLU A 232 -13.61 6.02 3.05
CA GLU A 232 -14.31 5.87 4.32
C GLU A 232 -13.62 6.65 5.45
N MET A 233 -12.29 6.71 5.46
CA MET A 233 -11.53 7.52 6.44
C MET A 233 -11.87 9.00 6.30
N PHE A 234 -11.85 9.57 5.10
CA PHE A 234 -12.23 10.99 4.90
C PHE A 234 -13.67 11.25 5.29
N LYS A 235 -14.60 10.36 4.97
CA LYS A 235 -16.00 10.45 5.38
C LYS A 235 -16.16 10.42 6.90
N GLN A 236 -15.47 9.49 7.57
CA GLN A 236 -15.47 9.44 9.04
C GLN A 236 -14.86 10.70 9.66
N MET A 237 -13.79 11.24 9.09
CA MET A 237 -13.19 12.48 9.57
C MET A 237 -14.12 13.67 9.45
N ALA A 238 -14.86 13.75 8.32
CA ALA A 238 -15.88 14.79 8.12
C ALA A 238 -17.01 14.75 9.18
N ILE A 239 -17.28 13.59 9.76
CA ILE A 239 -18.25 13.40 10.84
C ILE A 239 -17.60 13.56 12.22
N SER A 240 -16.44 12.95 12.42
CA SER A 240 -15.79 12.86 13.75
C SER A 240 -15.24 14.20 14.21
N ALA A 241 -14.69 15.04 13.31
CA ALA A 241 -14.14 16.34 13.70
C ALA A 241 -15.22 17.31 14.23
N PRO A 242 -16.38 17.51 13.54
CA PRO A 242 -17.49 18.28 14.12
C PRO A 242 -18.08 17.64 15.38
N ALA A 243 -18.16 16.30 15.45
CA ALA A 243 -18.67 15.60 16.62
C ALA A 243 -17.75 15.80 17.83
N ALA A 244 -16.44 15.73 17.66
CA ALA A 244 -15.45 16.02 18.69
C ALA A 244 -15.58 17.48 19.18
N MET A 245 -15.70 18.43 18.26
CA MET A 245 -15.92 19.84 18.59
C MET A 245 -17.22 20.03 19.41
N ALA A 246 -18.30 19.38 18.98
CA ALA A 246 -19.59 19.45 19.70
C ALA A 246 -19.49 18.81 21.08
N LEU A 247 -18.79 17.69 21.22
CA LEU A 247 -18.54 17.04 22.51
C LEU A 247 -17.72 17.93 23.45
N ILE A 248 -16.62 18.52 22.94
CA ILE A 248 -15.81 19.46 23.73
C ILE A 248 -16.65 20.67 24.18
N PHE A 249 -17.42 21.24 23.24
CA PHE A 249 -18.33 22.35 23.56
C PHE A 249 -19.34 21.96 24.64
N PHE A 250 -19.96 20.78 24.53
CA PHE A 250 -20.92 20.28 25.53
C PHE A 250 -20.28 20.08 26.91
N LEU A 251 -19.08 19.46 26.97
CA LEU A 251 -18.36 19.28 28.25
C LEU A 251 -17.98 20.63 28.86
N MET A 252 -17.48 21.55 28.08
CA MET A 252 -17.16 22.89 28.53
C MET A 252 -18.43 23.61 29.06
N TRP A 253 -19.56 23.45 28.37
CA TRP A 253 -20.83 24.01 28.83
C TRP A 253 -21.31 23.37 30.14
N LEU A 254 -21.14 22.08 30.27
CA LEU A 254 -21.49 21.37 31.51
C LEU A 254 -20.70 21.89 32.72
N PHE A 255 -19.39 22.15 32.53
CA PHE A 255 -18.51 22.61 33.62
C PHE A 255 -18.69 24.11 33.92
N PHE A 256 -18.61 24.96 32.91
CA PHE A 256 -18.65 26.42 33.11
C PHE A 256 -20.06 27.01 33.11
N ARG A 257 -21.03 26.35 32.50
CA ARG A 257 -22.43 26.78 32.38
C ARG A 257 -22.62 28.22 31.86
N ARG A 258 -21.61 28.75 31.12
CA ARG A 258 -21.57 30.11 30.58
C ARG A 258 -21.10 30.09 29.13
N LEU A 259 -22.06 30.19 28.20
CA LEU A 259 -21.76 30.17 26.75
C LEU A 259 -20.73 31.23 26.36
N ALA A 260 -20.79 32.42 26.92
CA ALA A 260 -19.85 33.49 26.59
C ALA A 260 -18.39 33.12 26.87
N LEU A 261 -18.09 32.31 27.89
CA LEU A 261 -16.71 31.90 28.21
C LEU A 261 -16.21 30.78 27.29
N ILE A 262 -17.04 29.79 27.05
CA ILE A 262 -16.65 28.61 26.25
C ILE A 262 -16.48 28.92 24.76
N THR A 263 -16.97 30.05 24.27
CA THR A 263 -16.76 30.47 22.90
C THR A 263 -15.27 30.76 22.61
N SER A 264 -14.50 31.28 23.59
CA SER A 264 -13.10 31.62 23.37
C SER A 264 -12.20 30.40 23.07
N PRO A 265 -12.26 29.26 23.79
CA PRO A 265 -11.55 28.05 23.42
C PRO A 265 -11.91 27.51 22.05
N MET A 266 -13.18 27.62 21.66
CA MET A 266 -13.64 27.19 20.35
C MET A 266 -13.02 28.03 19.22
N ILE A 267 -12.94 29.34 19.41
CA ILE A 267 -12.26 30.25 18.45
C ILE A 267 -10.78 29.87 18.34
N VAL A 268 -10.09 29.65 19.44
CA VAL A 268 -8.68 29.25 19.46
C VAL A 268 -8.48 27.96 18.70
N ALA A 269 -9.29 26.93 19.00
CA ALA A 269 -9.22 25.64 18.33
C ALA A 269 -9.41 25.77 16.80
N MET A 270 -10.44 26.50 16.36
CA MET A 270 -10.73 26.71 14.94
C MET A 270 -9.61 27.46 14.22
N VAL A 271 -9.11 28.56 14.78
CA VAL A 271 -8.04 29.35 14.17
C VAL A 271 -6.75 28.53 14.06
N SER A 272 -6.46 27.71 15.07
CA SER A 272 -5.27 26.84 15.08
C SER A 272 -5.35 25.74 14.02
N VAL A 273 -6.52 25.10 13.89
CA VAL A 273 -6.74 24.08 12.85
C VAL A 273 -6.67 24.68 11.45
N ILE A 274 -7.34 25.82 11.22
CA ILE A 274 -7.29 26.53 9.94
C ILE A 274 -5.83 26.92 9.61
N GLY A 275 -5.08 27.39 10.61
CA GLY A 275 -3.66 27.72 10.44
C GLY A 275 -2.80 26.51 10.06
N ALA A 276 -2.96 25.38 10.77
CA ALA A 276 -2.20 24.17 10.53
C ALA A 276 -2.52 23.54 9.17
N MET A 277 -3.83 23.35 8.88
CA MET A 277 -4.27 22.77 7.60
C MET A 277 -3.97 23.69 6.41
N GLY A 278 -4.16 25.00 6.60
CA GLY A 278 -3.81 25.99 5.59
C GLY A 278 -2.31 25.96 5.27
N ALA A 279 -1.46 25.94 6.29
CA ALA A 279 -0.01 25.86 6.11
C ALA A 279 0.40 24.56 5.38
N LEU A 280 -0.23 23.43 5.70
CA LEU A 280 0.01 22.15 5.02
C LEU A 280 -0.22 22.26 3.50
N VAL A 281 -1.35 22.80 3.09
CA VAL A 281 -1.69 22.96 1.66
C VAL A 281 -0.80 24.00 0.98
N ILE A 282 -0.59 25.16 1.60
CA ILE A 282 0.22 26.24 1.04
C ILE A 282 1.67 25.81 0.81
N THR A 283 2.21 24.93 1.66
CA THR A 283 3.57 24.38 1.49
C THR A 283 3.65 23.26 0.44
N GLY A 284 2.53 22.93 -0.24
CA GLY A 284 2.51 21.96 -1.33
C GLY A 284 2.37 20.50 -0.89
N ASN A 285 2.08 20.27 0.40
CA ASN A 285 1.82 18.91 0.88
C ASN A 285 0.41 18.45 0.51
N THR A 286 0.27 17.18 0.18
CA THR A 286 -1.03 16.55 -0.03
C THR A 286 -1.73 16.26 1.30
N VAL A 287 -3.06 16.33 1.31
CA VAL A 287 -3.85 15.88 2.45
C VAL A 287 -4.02 14.37 2.33
N HIS A 288 -3.09 13.65 2.92
CA HIS A 288 -3.10 12.20 3.03
C HIS A 288 -4.04 11.74 4.16
N ILE A 289 -4.38 10.45 4.21
CA ILE A 289 -5.19 9.84 5.27
C ILE A 289 -4.71 10.26 6.67
N MET A 290 -3.37 10.23 6.91
CA MET A 290 -2.77 10.69 8.17
C MET A 290 -3.00 12.17 8.44
N SER A 291 -2.77 13.01 7.44
CA SER A 291 -2.90 14.47 7.58
C SER A 291 -4.34 14.90 7.86
N SER A 292 -5.32 14.12 7.41
CA SER A 292 -6.74 14.39 7.70
C SER A 292 -7.08 14.32 9.18
N MET A 293 -6.25 13.63 9.99
CA MET A 293 -6.44 13.50 11.44
C MET A 293 -5.96 14.74 12.22
N ILE A 294 -5.18 15.65 11.61
CA ILE A 294 -4.64 16.86 12.27
C ILE A 294 -5.71 17.64 13.05
N PRO A 295 -6.91 17.94 12.51
CA PRO A 295 -7.95 18.65 13.24
C PRO A 295 -8.36 17.96 14.55
N ILE A 296 -8.51 16.64 14.54
CA ILE A 296 -8.93 15.87 15.74
C ILE A 296 -7.89 15.92 16.84
N PHE A 297 -6.60 15.99 16.51
CA PHE A 297 -5.52 16.11 17.49
C PHE A 297 -5.36 17.56 18.00
N VAL A 298 -5.36 18.54 17.10
CA VAL A 298 -5.10 19.94 17.45
C VAL A 298 -6.25 20.55 18.26
N MET A 299 -7.51 20.22 17.95
CA MET A 299 -8.67 20.82 18.65
C MET A 299 -8.69 20.55 20.15
N PRO A 300 -8.59 19.31 20.65
CA PRO A 300 -8.58 19.06 22.09
C PRO A 300 -7.37 19.70 22.80
N ILE A 301 -6.20 19.67 22.16
CA ILE A 301 -4.97 20.26 22.73
C ILE A 301 -5.12 21.78 22.85
N ALA A 302 -5.68 22.44 21.83
CA ALA A 302 -5.93 23.88 21.85
C ALA A 302 -6.90 24.31 22.97
N VAL A 303 -7.89 23.45 23.26
CA VAL A 303 -8.87 23.74 24.35
C VAL A 303 -8.29 23.48 25.73
N LEU A 304 -7.33 22.54 25.87
CA LEU A 304 -6.77 22.15 27.17
C LEU A 304 -6.18 23.33 27.92
N ASP A 305 -5.30 24.09 27.31
CA ASP A 305 -4.67 25.26 27.92
C ASP A 305 -5.69 26.35 28.22
N ALA A 306 -6.69 26.51 27.37
CA ALA A 306 -7.77 27.46 27.55
C ALA A 306 -8.63 27.13 28.79
N VAL A 307 -8.87 25.84 29.05
CA VAL A 307 -9.62 25.38 30.27
C VAL A 307 -8.87 25.79 31.52
N HIS A 308 -7.55 25.64 31.56
CA HIS A 308 -6.75 26.06 32.74
C HIS A 308 -6.84 27.54 32.97
N ILE A 309 -6.71 28.38 31.95
CA ILE A 309 -6.86 29.85 32.10
C ILE A 309 -8.25 30.22 32.60
N LEU A 310 -9.30 29.65 31.97
CA LEU A 310 -10.67 30.01 32.30
C LEU A 310 -11.09 29.49 33.70
N SER A 311 -10.62 28.32 34.10
CA SER A 311 -10.89 27.75 35.40
C SER A 311 -10.24 28.60 36.53
N ASP A 312 -8.95 28.91 36.36
CA ASP A 312 -8.23 29.74 37.34
C ASP A 312 -8.81 31.17 37.40
N PHE A 313 -9.18 31.73 36.24
CA PHE A 313 -9.88 33.01 36.14
C PHE A 313 -11.23 32.97 36.87
N TYR A 314 -12.01 31.89 36.71
CA TYR A 314 -13.30 31.70 37.33
C TYR A 314 -13.17 31.69 38.86
N ASP A 315 -12.15 31.00 39.39
CA ASP A 315 -11.92 30.85 40.82
C ASP A 315 -11.39 32.16 41.49
N ARG A 316 -10.57 32.95 40.77
CA ARG A 316 -9.92 34.15 41.30
C ARG A 316 -10.72 35.43 41.09
N TYR A 317 -11.63 35.49 40.13
CA TYR A 317 -12.39 36.70 39.81
C TYR A 317 -13.18 37.27 41.03
N PRO A 318 -13.77 36.46 41.88
CA PRO A 318 -14.46 36.97 43.09
C PRO A 318 -13.55 37.73 44.08
N VAL A 319 -12.25 37.39 44.10
CA VAL A 319 -11.25 38.00 44.98
C VAL A 319 -10.87 39.38 44.47
N TYR A 320 -10.51 39.50 43.18
CA TYR A 320 -10.02 40.74 42.63
C TYR A 320 -11.12 41.67 42.10
N ARG A 321 -12.26 41.11 41.67
CA ARG A 321 -13.41 41.82 41.08
C ARG A 321 -13.08 42.77 39.94
N ASP A 322 -11.89 42.62 39.36
CA ASP A 322 -11.40 43.30 38.14
C ASP A 322 -10.90 42.30 37.17
N LYS A 323 -11.46 42.31 35.95
CA LYS A 323 -11.14 41.31 34.93
C LYS A 323 -9.68 41.40 34.47
N ARG A 324 -9.11 42.61 34.44
CA ARG A 324 -7.73 42.85 34.01
C ARG A 324 -6.71 42.36 35.03
N GLU A 325 -6.97 42.68 36.32
CA GLU A 325 -6.12 42.28 37.42
C GLU A 325 -6.17 40.76 37.62
N THR A 326 -7.36 40.18 37.59
CA THR A 326 -7.55 38.71 37.65
C THR A 326 -6.77 38.02 36.53
N MET A 327 -6.95 38.44 35.24
CA MET A 327 -6.27 37.85 34.12
C MET A 327 -4.75 37.99 34.20
N ARG A 328 -4.25 39.11 34.76
CA ARG A 328 -2.82 39.30 34.97
C ARG A 328 -2.26 38.26 35.93
N HIS A 329 -2.89 38.02 37.06
CA HIS A 329 -2.43 37.03 38.02
C HIS A 329 -2.51 35.61 37.48
N VAL A 330 -3.58 35.25 36.78
CA VAL A 330 -3.74 33.95 36.13
C VAL A 330 -2.62 33.69 35.14
N MET A 331 -2.34 34.65 34.28
CA MET A 331 -1.32 34.51 33.25
C MET A 331 0.10 34.53 33.78
N ASP A 332 0.38 35.27 34.88
CA ASP A 332 1.71 35.23 35.49
C ASP A 332 2.05 33.87 36.09
N GLU A 333 1.06 33.12 36.59
CA GLU A 333 1.25 31.76 37.12
C GLU A 333 1.24 30.69 36.02
N LEU A 334 0.33 30.77 35.04
CA LEU A 334 0.13 29.72 34.07
C LEU A 334 1.03 29.82 32.84
N TRP A 335 1.61 31.00 32.54
CA TRP A 335 2.44 31.20 31.36
C TRP A 335 3.55 30.17 31.18
N GLN A 336 4.34 29.96 32.24
CA GLN A 336 5.51 29.11 32.21
C GLN A 336 5.14 27.62 32.09
N PRO A 337 4.21 27.07 32.91
CA PRO A 337 3.73 25.70 32.73
C PRO A 337 3.16 25.43 31.34
N MET A 338 2.32 26.33 30.83
CA MET A 338 1.71 26.18 29.49
C MET A 338 2.76 26.18 28.36
N PHE A 339 3.75 27.05 28.47
CA PHE A 339 4.84 27.07 27.49
C PHE A 339 5.61 25.75 27.45
N PHE A 340 5.93 25.17 28.61
CA PHE A 340 6.66 23.90 28.65
C PHE A 340 5.80 22.70 28.22
N THR A 341 4.52 22.66 28.56
CA THR A 341 3.60 21.62 28.03
C THR A 341 3.48 21.70 26.51
N THR A 342 3.33 22.88 25.98
CA THR A 342 3.33 23.11 24.51
C THR A 342 4.63 22.66 23.87
N LEU A 343 5.77 23.07 24.45
CA LEU A 343 7.10 22.74 23.92
C LEU A 343 7.34 21.24 23.89
N THR A 344 6.97 20.52 24.97
CA THR A 344 7.11 19.05 25.02
C THR A 344 6.19 18.36 24.03
N THR A 345 4.96 18.85 23.89
CA THR A 345 3.99 18.32 22.91
C THR A 345 4.46 18.57 21.47
N CYS A 346 4.91 19.77 21.17
CA CYS A 346 5.50 20.11 19.86
C CYS A 346 6.73 19.23 19.54
N ALA A 347 7.62 19.04 20.52
CA ALA A 347 8.79 18.18 20.35
C ALA A 347 8.39 16.71 20.10
N GLY A 348 7.37 16.23 20.83
CA GLY A 348 6.81 14.89 20.63
C GLY A 348 6.31 14.67 19.20
N PHE A 349 5.44 15.54 18.70
CA PHE A 349 4.92 15.44 17.34
C PHE A 349 5.98 15.72 16.27
N ALA A 350 6.84 16.70 16.47
CA ALA A 350 7.92 17.01 15.52
C ALA A 350 8.92 15.86 15.36
N SER A 351 9.10 15.00 16.38
CA SER A 351 9.97 13.84 16.27
C SER A 351 9.47 12.80 15.25
N LEU A 352 8.18 12.82 14.90
CA LEU A 352 7.63 11.99 13.84
C LEU A 352 8.22 12.34 12.46
N ALA A 353 8.81 13.52 12.30
CA ALA A 353 9.58 13.87 11.10
C ALA A 353 10.81 12.98 10.88
N LEU A 354 11.25 12.22 11.88
CA LEU A 354 12.36 11.27 11.78
C LEU A 354 11.94 9.88 11.29
N THR A 355 10.64 9.62 11.11
CA THR A 355 10.16 8.34 10.56
C THR A 355 10.50 8.22 9.09
N PRO A 356 10.70 7.01 8.54
CA PRO A 356 10.90 6.83 7.10
C PRO A 356 9.58 6.89 6.29
N ILE A 357 8.46 7.31 6.89
CA ILE A 357 7.12 7.29 6.31
C ILE A 357 6.67 8.74 6.02
N PRO A 358 6.65 9.18 4.75
CA PRO A 358 6.39 10.57 4.39
C PRO A 358 5.08 11.15 4.96
N PRO A 359 3.92 10.47 4.90
CA PRO A 359 2.69 11.01 5.49
C PRO A 359 2.74 11.21 7.00
N VAL A 360 3.49 10.36 7.73
CA VAL A 360 3.68 10.49 9.19
C VAL A 360 4.59 11.69 9.51
N GLN A 361 5.61 11.95 8.68
CA GLN A 361 6.44 13.14 8.81
C GLN A 361 5.59 14.41 8.69
N VAL A 362 4.80 14.50 7.63
CA VAL A 362 3.90 15.63 7.37
C VAL A 362 2.91 15.80 8.52
N PHE A 363 2.25 14.73 8.95
CA PHE A 363 1.34 14.76 10.09
C PHE A 363 2.02 15.31 11.35
N GLY A 364 3.19 14.79 11.73
CA GLY A 364 3.92 15.20 12.91
C GLY A 364 4.32 16.69 12.89
N ILE A 365 4.85 17.17 11.77
CA ILE A 365 5.25 18.56 11.59
C ILE A 365 4.05 19.52 11.72
N PHE A 366 2.94 19.20 11.04
CA PHE A 366 1.79 20.11 11.02
C PHE A 366 0.91 20.02 12.28
N VAL A 367 0.91 18.87 13.01
CA VAL A 367 0.35 18.83 14.36
C VAL A 367 1.19 19.67 15.31
N ALA A 368 2.52 19.54 15.27
CA ALA A 368 3.40 20.38 16.10
C ALA A 368 3.20 21.88 15.83
N LEU A 369 3.09 22.27 14.55
CA LEU A 369 2.75 23.64 14.16
C LEU A 369 1.37 24.06 14.70
N GLY A 370 0.36 23.19 14.59
CA GLY A 370 -0.99 23.44 15.07
C GLY A 370 -1.04 23.65 16.60
N VAL A 371 -0.29 22.85 17.34
CA VAL A 371 -0.15 22.96 18.80
C VAL A 371 0.58 24.27 19.18
N PHE A 372 1.62 24.63 18.45
CA PHE A 372 2.32 25.88 18.68
C PHE A 372 1.43 27.11 18.39
N LEU A 373 0.67 27.08 17.30
CA LEU A 373 -0.32 28.11 16.97
C LEU A 373 -1.42 28.17 18.04
N ALA A 374 -1.88 27.02 18.53
CA ALA A 374 -2.85 26.93 19.59
C ALA A 374 -2.39 27.66 20.88
N TRP A 375 -1.14 27.44 21.26
CA TRP A 375 -0.55 28.15 22.40
C TRP A 375 -0.48 29.67 22.16
N ILE A 376 0.02 30.13 20.99
CA ILE A 376 0.06 31.55 20.65
C ILE A 376 -1.35 32.17 20.75
N PHE A 377 -2.34 31.52 20.15
CA PHE A 377 -3.71 32.04 20.15
C PHE A 377 -4.34 31.92 21.53
N THR A 378 -4.05 30.92 22.32
CA THR A 378 -4.53 30.80 23.70
C THR A 378 -4.03 31.96 24.57
N VAL A 379 -2.74 32.24 24.55
CA VAL A 379 -2.15 33.30 25.37
C VAL A 379 -2.46 34.71 24.88
N THR A 380 -2.93 34.86 23.66
CA THR A 380 -3.30 36.16 23.09
C THR A 380 -4.81 36.38 22.98
N LEU A 381 -5.56 35.44 22.40
CA LEU A 381 -6.98 35.61 22.13
C LEU A 381 -7.86 35.44 23.39
N ILE A 382 -7.50 34.55 24.31
CA ILE A 382 -8.33 34.36 25.53
C ILE A 382 -8.30 35.59 26.42
N PRO A 383 -7.12 36.17 26.79
CA PRO A 383 -7.11 37.43 27.52
C PRO A 383 -7.82 38.56 26.77
N ALA A 384 -7.62 38.67 25.45
CA ALA A 384 -8.30 39.68 24.66
C ALA A 384 -9.83 39.50 24.66
N TYR A 385 -10.31 38.26 24.49
CA TYR A 385 -11.74 37.96 24.50
C TYR A 385 -12.38 38.26 25.82
N VAL A 386 -11.76 37.88 26.94
CA VAL A 386 -12.25 38.17 28.29
C VAL A 386 -12.38 39.68 28.54
N MET A 387 -11.43 40.48 27.99
CA MET A 387 -11.54 41.96 28.08
C MET A 387 -12.75 42.52 27.33
N LEU A 388 -13.21 41.90 26.27
CA LEU A 388 -14.38 42.31 25.47
C LEU A 388 -15.71 41.90 26.11
N LEU A 389 -15.73 40.92 27.01
CA LEU A 389 -16.95 40.48 27.67
C LEU A 389 -17.49 41.54 28.65
N PRO A 390 -18.82 41.75 28.68
CA PRO A 390 -19.45 42.61 29.68
C PRO A 390 -19.32 42.01 31.07
N GLU A 391 -19.22 42.86 32.09
CA GLU A 391 -19.05 42.43 33.49
C GLU A 391 -20.17 41.50 33.98
N LYS A 392 -21.37 41.64 33.46
CA LYS A 392 -22.51 40.74 33.72
C LYS A 392 -22.22 39.26 33.42
N SER A 393 -21.25 38.98 32.51
CA SER A 393 -20.85 37.63 32.19
C SER A 393 -20.12 36.93 33.33
N PHE A 394 -19.58 37.69 34.25
CA PHE A 394 -18.83 37.21 35.42
C PHE A 394 -19.64 37.18 36.73
N GLU A 395 -20.88 37.61 36.71
CA GLU A 395 -21.77 37.54 37.85
C GLU A 395 -22.00 36.08 38.28
N GLY A 396 -21.83 35.79 39.56
CA GLY A 396 -22.01 34.45 40.11
C GLY A 396 -20.77 33.54 40.06
N PHE A 397 -19.61 34.08 39.69
CA PHE A 397 -18.33 33.37 39.77
C PHE A 397 -17.95 33.13 41.23
N GLY A 398 -17.45 31.92 41.57
CA GLY A 398 -16.95 31.57 42.87
C GLY A 398 -17.98 31.59 44.01
N LEU A 399 -19.29 31.70 43.74
CA LEU A 399 -20.34 31.73 44.79
C LEU A 399 -20.47 30.41 45.57
N ALA A 400 -19.83 29.35 45.12
CA ALA A 400 -19.72 28.08 45.84
C ALA A 400 -18.71 28.10 47.01
N ALA A 401 -17.90 29.17 47.15
CA ALA A 401 -16.84 29.28 48.13
C ALA A 401 -17.23 30.23 49.31
N LYS A 402 -18.48 30.22 49.76
CA LYS A 402 -18.82 30.81 51.07
C LYS A 402 -18.49 29.80 52.17
N PRO A 403 -17.62 30.15 53.13
CA PRO A 403 -17.19 29.23 54.21
C PRO A 403 -18.31 28.75 55.13
N ASP A 404 -19.52 29.35 55.08
CA ASP A 404 -20.64 29.08 56.02
C ASP A 404 -21.82 28.31 55.37
N VAL A 405 -21.74 27.86 54.14
CA VAL A 405 -22.74 26.96 53.61
C VAL A 405 -22.07 25.59 53.48
N GLU A 406 -22.59 24.58 54.22
CA GLU A 406 -22.25 23.17 53.98
C GLU A 406 -22.30 22.95 52.49
N ALA A 407 -21.12 22.91 51.83
CA ALA A 407 -20.99 22.75 50.43
C ALA A 407 -21.61 21.39 50.12
N ASN A 408 -22.76 21.37 49.44
CA ASN A 408 -23.23 20.17 48.77
C ASN A 408 -22.07 19.67 47.93
N GLU A 409 -21.27 18.72 48.47
CA GLU A 409 -20.16 18.10 47.79
C GLU A 409 -20.67 17.58 46.45
N THR A 410 -20.25 18.21 45.36
CA THR A 410 -20.59 17.69 44.07
C THR A 410 -20.01 16.28 43.94
N LEU A 411 -20.67 15.40 43.20
CA LEU A 411 -20.19 14.04 42.95
C LEU A 411 -18.70 14.06 42.57
N MET A 412 -18.29 15.05 41.75
CA MET A 412 -16.91 15.22 41.32
C MET A 412 -15.96 15.57 42.47
N SER A 413 -16.32 16.48 43.34
CA SER A 413 -15.54 16.81 44.54
C SER A 413 -15.33 15.58 45.43
N ARG A 414 -16.38 14.77 45.64
CA ARG A 414 -16.28 13.52 46.41
C ARG A 414 -15.35 12.50 45.76
N ILE A 415 -15.40 12.33 44.43
CA ILE A 415 -14.49 11.46 43.70
C ILE A 415 -13.04 11.94 43.86
N LEU A 416 -12.76 13.23 43.65
CA LEU A 416 -11.43 13.82 43.77
C LEU A 416 -10.88 13.70 45.19
N HIS A 417 -11.69 13.98 46.24
CA HIS A 417 -11.27 13.79 47.63
C HIS A 417 -11.00 12.32 47.96
N THR A 418 -11.81 11.40 47.45
CA THR A 418 -11.62 9.96 47.66
C THR A 418 -10.34 9.47 47.00
N THR A 419 -10.13 9.81 45.74
CA THR A 419 -8.90 9.43 45.00
C THR A 419 -7.65 10.07 45.60
N GLY A 420 -7.71 11.36 46.02
CA GLY A 420 -6.61 12.03 46.71
C GLY A 420 -6.27 11.37 48.03
N ASN A 421 -7.27 11.01 48.83
CA ASN A 421 -7.08 10.29 50.09
C ASN A 421 -6.50 8.89 49.90
N ILE A 422 -6.91 8.15 48.87
CA ILE A 422 -6.35 6.84 48.54
C ILE A 422 -4.89 7.01 48.13
N ALA A 423 -4.61 7.95 47.21
CA ALA A 423 -3.26 8.19 46.70
C ALA A 423 -2.26 8.60 47.78
N THR A 424 -2.70 9.41 48.77
CA THR A 424 -1.82 9.90 49.85
C THR A 424 -1.74 8.93 51.03
N LYS A 425 -2.88 8.44 51.53
CA LYS A 425 -2.93 7.59 52.74
C LYS A 425 -2.55 6.13 52.46
N ARG A 426 -2.71 5.64 51.24
CA ARG A 426 -2.44 4.26 50.84
C ARG A 426 -1.46 4.18 49.66
N ALA A 427 -0.51 5.10 49.59
CA ALA A 427 0.47 5.20 48.51
C ALA A 427 1.18 3.87 48.20
N GLY A 428 1.55 3.09 49.25
CA GLY A 428 2.20 1.79 49.05
C GLY A 428 1.30 0.74 48.33
N VAL A 429 -0.02 0.75 48.65
CA VAL A 429 -0.97 -0.15 47.97
C VAL A 429 -1.17 0.29 46.53
N VAL A 430 -1.30 1.59 46.28
CA VAL A 430 -1.42 2.13 44.92
C VAL A 430 -0.19 1.74 44.09
N LEU A 431 1.02 1.92 44.65
CA LEU A 431 2.27 1.56 43.98
C LEU A 431 2.35 0.05 43.68
N ALA A 432 1.95 -0.80 44.62
CA ALA A 432 1.91 -2.24 44.46
C ALA A 432 0.95 -2.66 43.33
N VAL A 433 -0.23 -2.05 43.24
CA VAL A 433 -1.20 -2.29 42.16
C VAL A 433 -0.62 -1.89 40.82
N PHE A 434 0.07 -0.75 40.72
CA PHE A 434 0.74 -0.32 39.48
C PHE A 434 1.88 -1.25 39.11
N ILE A 435 2.68 -1.73 40.03
CA ILE A 435 3.77 -2.68 39.76
C ILE A 435 3.22 -4.03 39.23
N VAL A 436 2.17 -4.55 39.85
CA VAL A 436 1.49 -5.78 39.39
C VAL A 436 0.88 -5.55 38.00
N GLY A 437 0.16 -4.43 37.84
CA GLY A 437 -0.40 -4.05 36.54
C GLY A 437 0.67 -3.94 35.44
N MET A 438 1.83 -3.38 35.76
CA MET A 438 2.96 -3.28 34.84
C MET A 438 3.52 -4.66 34.47
N GLY A 439 3.57 -5.61 35.42
CA GLY A 439 3.93 -7.01 35.12
C GLY A 439 2.95 -7.67 34.15
N VAL A 440 1.64 -7.47 34.36
CA VAL A 440 0.59 -7.96 33.45
C VAL A 440 0.68 -7.28 32.10
N ALA A 441 0.96 -5.99 32.05
CA ALA A 441 1.13 -5.24 30.81
C ALA A 441 2.36 -5.73 30.01
N LEU A 442 3.50 -5.96 30.69
CA LEU A 442 4.69 -6.54 30.05
C LEU A 442 4.42 -7.94 29.46
N TYR A 443 3.66 -8.77 30.18
CA TYR A 443 3.20 -10.05 29.63
C TYR A 443 2.30 -9.85 28.41
N GLY A 444 1.40 -8.86 28.43
CA GLY A 444 0.59 -8.51 27.27
C GLY A 444 1.44 -8.07 26.07
N VAL A 445 2.43 -7.18 26.30
CA VAL A 445 3.35 -6.72 25.24
C VAL A 445 4.08 -7.90 24.59
N SER A 446 4.50 -8.91 25.36
CA SER A 446 5.18 -10.10 24.80
C SER A 446 4.26 -10.95 23.90
N ARG A 447 2.96 -10.72 23.94
CA ARG A 447 1.98 -11.43 23.10
C ARG A 447 1.53 -10.65 21.86
N ILE A 448 2.01 -9.44 21.68
CA ILE A 448 1.68 -8.63 20.49
C ILE A 448 2.18 -9.36 19.25
N GLN A 449 1.29 -9.57 18.31
CA GLN A 449 1.62 -10.04 16.97
C GLN A 449 1.61 -8.83 16.03
N ILE A 450 2.75 -8.63 15.37
CA ILE A 450 2.88 -7.61 14.33
C ILE A 450 2.38 -8.25 13.05
N ASN A 451 1.20 -7.82 12.58
CA ASN A 451 0.58 -8.37 11.40
C ASN A 451 -0.34 -7.30 10.80
N ASP A 452 -0.26 -7.12 9.50
CA ASP A 452 -1.09 -6.17 8.78
C ASP A 452 -1.76 -6.85 7.61
N ASN A 453 -3.02 -6.51 7.38
CA ASN A 453 -3.80 -6.95 6.25
C ASN A 453 -4.85 -5.88 5.95
N PRO A 454 -4.77 -5.16 4.82
CA PRO A 454 -5.67 -4.07 4.50
C PRO A 454 -7.16 -4.43 4.54
N VAL A 455 -7.52 -5.68 4.20
CA VAL A 455 -8.90 -6.15 4.30
C VAL A 455 -9.37 -6.24 5.76
N LYS A 456 -8.46 -6.54 6.71
CA LYS A 456 -8.76 -6.61 8.14
C LYS A 456 -8.90 -5.24 8.82
N TRP A 457 -8.60 -4.14 8.15
CA TRP A 457 -8.89 -2.79 8.67
C TRP A 457 -10.40 -2.51 8.76
N PHE A 458 -11.18 -3.19 7.93
CA PHE A 458 -12.64 -3.08 7.97
C PHE A 458 -13.26 -3.97 9.06
N SER A 459 -14.47 -3.62 9.47
CA SER A 459 -15.21 -4.43 10.46
C SER A 459 -15.52 -5.83 9.89
N PRO A 460 -15.68 -6.86 10.74
CA PRO A 460 -16.00 -8.22 10.28
C PRO A 460 -17.29 -8.34 9.43
N HIS A 461 -18.21 -7.40 9.58
CA HIS A 461 -19.48 -7.37 8.85
C HIS A 461 -19.45 -6.49 7.59
N HIS A 462 -18.29 -5.96 7.25
CA HIS A 462 -18.13 -5.13 6.06
C HIS A 462 -18.11 -5.99 4.79
N ASP A 463 -18.73 -5.52 3.71
CA ASP A 463 -18.84 -6.27 2.42
C ASP A 463 -17.50 -6.82 1.94
N ILE A 464 -16.41 -6.03 2.03
CA ILE A 464 -15.06 -6.45 1.63
C ILE A 464 -14.58 -7.66 2.42
N ARG A 465 -14.79 -7.68 3.76
CA ARG A 465 -14.41 -8.79 4.63
C ARG A 465 -15.21 -10.05 4.32
N ILE A 466 -16.51 -9.89 4.09
CA ILE A 466 -17.39 -10.99 3.71
C ILE A 466 -16.98 -11.55 2.34
N ALA A 467 -16.73 -10.67 1.37
CA ALA A 467 -16.28 -11.06 0.04
C ALA A 467 -14.93 -11.79 0.06
N ASP A 468 -13.96 -11.24 0.80
CA ASP A 468 -12.65 -11.88 0.96
C ASP A 468 -12.75 -13.29 1.55
N ALA A 469 -13.50 -13.44 2.63
CA ALA A 469 -13.71 -14.75 3.26
C ALA A 469 -14.40 -15.76 2.32
N ALA A 470 -15.47 -15.33 1.63
CA ALA A 470 -16.22 -16.18 0.72
C ALA A 470 -15.39 -16.64 -0.49
N LEU A 471 -14.57 -15.75 -1.05
CA LEU A 471 -13.75 -16.09 -2.21
C LEU A 471 -12.53 -16.94 -1.82
N ASN A 472 -11.89 -16.66 -0.69
CA ASN A 472 -10.78 -17.49 -0.21
C ASN A 472 -11.23 -18.92 0.22
N GLU A 473 -12.52 -19.13 0.50
CA GLU A 473 -13.07 -20.46 0.72
C GLU A 473 -13.22 -21.25 -0.60
N LYS A 474 -13.51 -20.57 -1.71
CA LYS A 474 -13.82 -21.19 -3.00
C LYS A 474 -12.65 -21.27 -3.98
N PHE A 475 -11.71 -20.37 -3.86
CA PHE A 475 -10.55 -20.27 -4.75
C PHE A 475 -9.24 -20.50 -4.01
N ALA A 476 -8.18 -20.68 -4.77
CA ALA A 476 -6.84 -20.92 -4.23
C ALA A 476 -6.25 -19.73 -3.44
N GLY A 477 -6.87 -18.57 -3.49
CA GLY A 477 -6.49 -17.37 -2.76
C GLY A 477 -6.77 -16.11 -3.57
N THR A 478 -7.06 -15.01 -2.88
CA THR A 478 -7.35 -13.70 -3.49
C THR A 478 -6.18 -12.73 -3.40
N TYR A 479 -5.11 -13.09 -2.69
CA TYR A 479 -3.95 -12.24 -2.47
C TYR A 479 -2.81 -12.63 -3.41
N MET A 480 -2.47 -11.72 -4.32
CA MET A 480 -1.43 -11.96 -5.32
C MET A 480 -0.09 -11.43 -4.83
N ALA A 481 0.93 -12.27 -4.91
CA ALA A 481 2.33 -11.89 -4.87
C ALA A 481 3.01 -12.40 -6.13
N TYR A 482 4.08 -11.74 -6.53
CA TYR A 482 4.83 -12.07 -7.73
C TYR A 482 6.29 -12.28 -7.39
N LEU A 483 6.88 -13.31 -7.99
CA LEU A 483 8.28 -13.67 -7.83
C LEU A 483 8.94 -13.70 -9.22
N THR A 484 9.91 -12.83 -9.45
CA THR A 484 10.76 -12.95 -10.63
C THR A 484 11.91 -13.90 -10.37
N LEU A 485 12.24 -14.69 -11.38
CA LEU A 485 13.45 -15.48 -11.48
C LEU A 485 14.22 -15.02 -12.71
N GLU A 486 15.52 -14.79 -12.58
CA GLU A 486 16.39 -14.43 -13.69
C GLU A 486 17.80 -15.01 -13.45
N PRO A 487 18.58 -15.31 -14.51
CA PRO A 487 19.96 -15.71 -14.37
C PRO A 487 20.73 -14.66 -13.58
N LYS A 488 21.57 -15.13 -12.65
CA LYS A 488 22.48 -14.24 -11.94
C LYS A 488 23.54 -13.72 -12.91
N ALA A 489 23.65 -12.41 -13.04
CA ALA A 489 24.66 -11.80 -13.88
C ALA A 489 26.07 -12.27 -13.46
N ASP A 490 26.78 -12.84 -14.40
CA ASP A 490 28.17 -13.25 -14.24
C ASP A 490 29.03 -12.45 -15.24
N PRO A 491 29.88 -11.54 -14.76
CA PRO A 491 30.71 -10.71 -15.63
C PRO A 491 31.61 -11.50 -16.61
N GLU A 492 31.94 -12.75 -16.28
CA GLU A 492 32.75 -13.58 -17.16
C GLU A 492 31.92 -14.18 -18.31
N THR A 493 30.70 -14.62 -18.06
CA THR A 493 29.80 -15.23 -19.05
C THR A 493 28.97 -14.21 -19.81
N ASP A 494 28.63 -13.06 -19.20
CA ASP A 494 27.78 -12.02 -19.78
C ASP A 494 28.54 -10.94 -20.56
N SER A 495 29.84 -11.13 -20.76
CA SER A 495 30.65 -10.18 -21.53
C SER A 495 30.46 -10.32 -23.06
N PRO A 496 30.49 -9.22 -23.82
CA PRO A 496 30.49 -9.24 -25.28
C PRO A 496 31.63 -10.10 -25.86
N ALA A 497 32.80 -10.13 -25.21
CA ALA A 497 33.93 -10.91 -25.63
C ALA A 497 33.67 -12.43 -25.52
N ARG A 498 32.99 -12.85 -24.46
CA ARG A 498 32.57 -14.25 -24.29
C ARG A 498 31.52 -14.64 -25.32
N ALA A 499 30.51 -13.77 -25.54
CA ALA A 499 29.51 -13.97 -26.57
C ALA A 499 30.14 -14.13 -27.98
N ALA A 500 31.12 -13.31 -28.29
CA ALA A 500 31.88 -13.41 -29.55
C ALA A 500 32.59 -14.76 -29.67
N ALA A 501 33.23 -15.24 -28.60
CA ALA A 501 33.87 -16.55 -28.58
C ALA A 501 32.84 -17.69 -28.76
N ASP A 502 31.67 -17.62 -28.16
CA ASP A 502 30.60 -18.61 -28.30
C ASP A 502 30.05 -18.64 -29.73
N VAL A 503 29.88 -17.47 -30.38
CA VAL A 503 29.46 -17.37 -31.78
C VAL A 503 30.51 -18.00 -32.69
N VAL A 504 31.79 -17.65 -32.52
CA VAL A 504 32.90 -18.24 -33.29
C VAL A 504 32.94 -19.75 -33.09
N MET A 505 32.80 -20.24 -31.89
CA MET A 505 32.74 -21.66 -31.58
C MET A 505 31.53 -22.35 -32.26
N SER A 506 30.36 -21.68 -32.27
CA SER A 506 29.16 -22.20 -32.95
C SER A 506 29.30 -22.29 -34.48
N ILE A 507 30.15 -21.45 -35.07
CA ILE A 507 30.45 -21.44 -36.51
C ILE A 507 31.56 -22.46 -36.84
N CYS A 508 32.63 -22.48 -36.06
CA CYS A 508 33.89 -23.21 -36.38
C CYS A 508 33.97 -24.60 -35.70
N GLY A 509 33.03 -24.94 -34.78
CA GLY A 509 33.01 -26.22 -34.07
C GLY A 509 33.88 -26.26 -32.81
N GLU A 510 33.77 -27.36 -32.02
CA GLU A 510 34.49 -27.56 -30.78
C GLU A 510 36.01 -27.61 -30.99
N GLY A 511 36.75 -26.85 -30.20
CA GLY A 511 38.21 -26.81 -30.21
C GLY A 511 38.84 -25.48 -30.64
N PHE A 512 38.05 -24.53 -31.14
CA PHE A 512 38.53 -23.18 -31.45
C PHE A 512 38.42 -22.26 -30.22
N SER A 513 39.58 -21.77 -29.79
CA SER A 513 39.67 -20.83 -28.66
C SER A 513 39.97 -19.39 -29.08
N SER A 514 40.06 -19.10 -30.39
CA SER A 514 40.35 -17.74 -30.85
C SER A 514 39.11 -16.99 -31.31
N VAL A 515 39.12 -15.69 -31.08
CA VAL A 515 38.02 -14.75 -31.43
C VAL A 515 38.07 -14.37 -32.93
N THR A 516 38.81 -15.10 -33.77
CA THR A 516 38.98 -14.80 -35.19
C THR A 516 38.44 -15.93 -36.08
N VAL A 517 37.52 -15.58 -36.96
CA VAL A 517 36.87 -16.50 -37.92
C VAL A 517 37.83 -16.93 -39.04
N GLU A 518 38.94 -16.19 -39.27
CA GLU A 518 39.95 -16.54 -40.25
C GLU A 518 40.54 -17.96 -40.06
N ALA A 519 40.41 -18.51 -38.86
CA ALA A 519 40.91 -19.84 -38.52
C ALA A 519 40.01 -21.00 -38.96
N CYS A 520 38.73 -20.75 -39.36
CA CYS A 520 37.80 -21.79 -39.82
C CYS A 520 37.33 -21.59 -41.27
N ALA A 521 38.22 -21.14 -42.11
CA ALA A 521 37.96 -20.80 -43.54
C ALA A 521 37.36 -21.92 -44.39
N ASP A 522 37.27 -23.16 -43.91
CA ASP A 522 36.62 -24.27 -44.60
C ASP A 522 35.08 -24.20 -44.64
N PHE A 523 34.47 -23.34 -43.78
CA PHE A 523 33.00 -23.22 -43.63
C PHE A 523 32.44 -21.88 -44.11
N VAL A 524 33.30 -20.86 -44.32
CA VAL A 524 32.87 -19.50 -44.67
C VAL A 524 33.70 -19.00 -45.83
N THR A 525 33.10 -18.29 -46.78
CA THR A 525 33.86 -17.68 -47.89
C THR A 525 34.86 -16.65 -47.34
N PRO A 526 36.05 -16.45 -47.97
CA PRO A 526 37.05 -15.51 -47.46
C PRO A 526 36.53 -14.06 -47.32
N SER A 527 35.61 -13.62 -48.19
CA SER A 527 34.95 -12.32 -48.14
C SER A 527 34.09 -12.19 -46.89
N VAL A 528 33.25 -13.18 -46.65
CA VAL A 528 32.33 -13.22 -45.49
C VAL A 528 33.11 -13.33 -44.18
N ALA A 529 34.21 -14.10 -44.13
CA ALA A 529 35.04 -14.22 -42.93
C ALA A 529 35.63 -12.86 -42.47
N VAL A 530 36.12 -12.04 -43.41
CA VAL A 530 36.66 -10.71 -43.13
C VAL A 530 35.57 -9.74 -42.64
N ASP A 531 34.39 -9.80 -43.26
CA ASP A 531 33.28 -8.92 -42.86
C ASP A 531 32.68 -9.33 -41.53
N LEU A 532 32.54 -10.62 -41.22
CA LEU A 532 32.11 -11.14 -39.92
C LEU A 532 33.08 -10.76 -38.82
N ASP A 533 34.40 -10.92 -39.05
CA ASP A 533 35.42 -10.50 -38.07
C ASP A 533 35.35 -9.00 -37.79
N ARG A 534 35.04 -8.19 -38.78
CA ARG A 534 34.82 -6.75 -38.62
C ARG A 534 33.54 -6.47 -37.83
N ALA A 535 32.45 -7.15 -38.14
CA ALA A 535 31.18 -7.02 -37.42
C ALA A 535 31.33 -7.42 -35.94
N ILE A 536 31.98 -8.55 -35.65
CA ILE A 536 32.26 -9.00 -34.28
C ILE A 536 33.07 -7.95 -33.51
N ARG A 537 34.19 -7.46 -34.05
CA ARG A 537 35.02 -6.43 -33.39
C ARG A 537 34.26 -5.15 -33.14
N ASN A 538 33.48 -4.70 -34.11
CA ASN A 538 32.64 -3.52 -33.96
C ASN A 538 31.56 -3.70 -32.90
N ALA A 539 30.90 -4.85 -32.89
CA ALA A 539 29.88 -5.14 -31.87
C ALA A 539 30.47 -5.26 -30.46
N VAL A 540 31.60 -5.95 -30.28
CA VAL A 540 32.31 -6.03 -28.97
C VAL A 540 32.71 -4.66 -28.45
N SER A 541 33.19 -3.76 -29.34
CA SER A 541 33.60 -2.42 -28.92
C SER A 541 32.44 -1.45 -28.64
N ALA A 542 31.25 -1.73 -29.16
CA ALA A 542 30.10 -0.86 -29.13
C ALA A 542 29.04 -1.27 -28.10
N THR A 543 29.18 -2.43 -27.46
CA THR A 543 28.20 -2.98 -26.53
C THR A 543 28.84 -3.36 -25.17
N GLU A 544 28.06 -3.29 -24.11
CA GLU A 544 28.52 -3.59 -22.74
C GLU A 544 28.02 -4.95 -22.24
N THR A 545 27.01 -5.53 -22.90
CA THR A 545 26.39 -6.81 -22.48
C THR A 545 26.38 -7.83 -23.61
N ARG A 546 26.35 -9.12 -23.24
CA ARG A 546 26.18 -10.27 -24.15
C ARG A 546 25.00 -10.10 -25.10
N GLU A 547 23.86 -9.65 -24.56
CA GLU A 547 22.61 -9.45 -25.32
C GLU A 547 22.74 -8.38 -26.37
N ALA A 548 23.20 -7.20 -25.95
CA ALA A 548 23.39 -6.08 -26.86
C ALA A 548 24.36 -6.45 -27.99
N PHE A 549 25.37 -7.25 -27.65
CA PHE A 549 26.30 -7.80 -28.64
C PHE A 549 25.60 -8.74 -29.66
N LEU A 550 24.85 -9.73 -29.13
CA LEU A 550 24.17 -10.73 -29.99
C LEU A 550 23.09 -10.08 -30.88
N ALA A 551 22.28 -9.16 -30.28
CA ALA A 551 21.28 -8.42 -31.06
C ALA A 551 21.91 -7.62 -32.18
N ARG A 552 22.99 -6.86 -31.90
CA ARG A 552 23.70 -6.08 -32.91
C ARG A 552 24.32 -6.97 -33.96
N LEU A 553 24.97 -8.06 -33.56
CA LEU A 553 25.61 -8.97 -34.53
C LEU A 553 24.57 -9.67 -35.42
N SER A 554 23.39 -9.97 -34.87
CA SER A 554 22.27 -10.52 -35.66
C SER A 554 21.77 -9.53 -36.71
N ASP A 555 21.60 -8.25 -36.34
CA ASP A 555 21.22 -7.19 -37.30
C ASP A 555 22.28 -6.95 -38.35
N ASP A 556 23.56 -6.93 -37.95
CA ASP A 556 24.68 -6.77 -38.89
C ASP A 556 24.76 -7.96 -39.89
N ALA A 557 24.52 -9.20 -39.39
CA ALA A 557 24.49 -10.41 -40.22
C ALA A 557 23.31 -10.42 -41.21
N ALA A 558 22.10 -10.07 -40.77
CA ALA A 558 20.92 -9.96 -41.62
C ALA A 558 21.14 -8.91 -42.74
N THR A 559 21.69 -7.74 -42.35
CA THR A 559 22.00 -6.67 -43.33
C THR A 559 23.02 -7.12 -44.33
N ALA A 560 24.05 -7.88 -43.93
CA ALA A 560 25.08 -8.41 -44.81
C ALA A 560 24.53 -9.52 -45.72
N GLN A 561 23.61 -10.35 -45.24
CA GLN A 561 22.91 -11.37 -46.02
C GLN A 561 22.07 -10.71 -47.13
N ASP A 562 21.30 -9.67 -46.80
CA ASP A 562 20.49 -8.93 -47.79
C ASP A 562 21.34 -8.20 -48.86
N ALA A 563 22.56 -7.82 -48.48
CA ALA A 563 23.49 -7.12 -49.37
C ALA A 563 24.38 -8.07 -50.23
N ALA A 564 24.32 -9.38 -50.00
CA ALA A 564 25.16 -10.35 -50.70
C ALA A 564 24.78 -10.46 -52.19
N GLU A 565 25.75 -10.22 -53.08
CA GLU A 565 25.56 -10.31 -54.54
C GLU A 565 25.78 -11.73 -55.05
N ALA A 566 26.58 -12.54 -54.38
CA ALA A 566 26.90 -13.92 -54.76
C ALA A 566 26.07 -14.90 -53.93
N ASP A 567 25.51 -15.93 -54.58
CA ASP A 567 24.72 -16.96 -53.88
C ASP A 567 25.53 -17.67 -52.78
N GLU A 568 26.83 -17.88 -52.97
CA GLU A 568 27.70 -18.50 -51.96
C GLU A 568 27.85 -17.64 -50.71
N ASP A 569 27.96 -16.33 -50.85
CA ASP A 569 28.04 -15.39 -49.73
C ASP A 569 26.68 -15.28 -49.00
N TYR A 570 25.56 -15.33 -49.74
CA TYR A 570 24.21 -15.36 -49.19
C TYR A 570 24.01 -16.57 -48.26
N TYR A 571 24.36 -17.78 -48.75
CA TYR A 571 24.22 -18.99 -47.94
C TYR A 571 25.21 -19.02 -46.77
N ALA A 572 26.41 -18.48 -46.91
CA ALA A 572 27.35 -18.35 -45.81
C ALA A 572 26.80 -17.44 -44.68
N TRP A 573 26.16 -16.33 -45.03
CA TRP A 573 25.50 -15.48 -44.04
C TRP A 573 24.25 -16.12 -43.40
N ASP A 574 23.53 -16.98 -44.13
CA ASP A 574 22.43 -17.77 -43.61
C ASP A 574 22.91 -18.77 -42.56
N ASP A 575 24.01 -19.47 -42.81
CA ASP A 575 24.65 -20.37 -41.85
C ASP A 575 25.17 -19.62 -40.62
N ILE A 576 25.75 -18.42 -40.78
CA ILE A 576 26.20 -17.56 -39.71
C ILE A 576 25.01 -17.08 -38.88
N SER A 577 23.94 -16.62 -39.50
CA SER A 577 22.71 -16.19 -38.81
C SER A 577 22.10 -17.35 -38.01
N SER A 578 22.12 -18.56 -38.57
CA SER A 578 21.71 -19.76 -37.83
C SER A 578 22.63 -20.09 -36.65
N ALA A 579 23.94 -19.87 -36.79
CA ALA A 579 24.91 -20.06 -35.69
C ALA A 579 24.69 -19.02 -34.53
N ILE A 580 24.50 -17.75 -34.91
CA ILE A 580 24.16 -16.69 -33.95
C ILE A 580 22.83 -17.04 -33.25
N GLY A 581 21.83 -17.49 -34.00
CA GLY A 581 20.55 -17.94 -33.48
C GLY A 581 20.67 -19.06 -32.43
N ARG A 582 21.59 -20.02 -32.62
CA ARG A 582 21.88 -21.05 -31.60
C ARG A 582 22.45 -20.46 -30.33
N VAL A 583 23.40 -19.51 -30.45
CA VAL A 583 23.98 -18.84 -29.27
C VAL A 583 22.95 -17.95 -28.55
N VAL A 584 22.04 -17.32 -29.30
CA VAL A 584 20.88 -16.58 -28.70
C VAL A 584 19.98 -17.56 -27.97
N ALA A 585 19.64 -18.70 -28.56
CA ALA A 585 18.79 -19.71 -27.93
C ALA A 585 19.38 -20.27 -26.64
N ASP A 586 20.71 -20.34 -26.52
CA ASP A 586 21.39 -20.73 -25.27
C ASP A 586 21.21 -19.68 -24.13
N THR A 587 20.91 -18.43 -24.48
CA THR A 587 20.61 -17.38 -23.50
C THR A 587 19.16 -17.40 -23.02
N GLU A 588 18.26 -18.06 -23.75
CA GLU A 588 16.83 -18.16 -23.45
C GLU A 588 16.57 -19.17 -22.32
N THR A 589 17.02 -18.80 -21.11
CA THR A 589 17.08 -19.66 -19.93
C THR A 589 15.77 -20.41 -19.66
N PHE A 590 14.62 -19.76 -19.82
CA PHE A 590 13.32 -20.33 -19.52
C PHE A 590 12.70 -21.15 -20.68
N LYS A 591 13.42 -21.39 -21.75
CA LYS A 591 13.09 -22.44 -22.74
C LYS A 591 13.75 -23.79 -22.41
N ARG A 592 14.66 -23.83 -21.45
CA ARG A 592 15.37 -25.06 -21.04
C ARG A 592 14.46 -25.95 -20.17
N PRO A 593 14.32 -27.24 -20.52
CA PRO A 593 13.48 -28.17 -19.76
C PRO A 593 13.91 -28.31 -18.29
N ASP A 594 15.22 -28.39 -18.00
CA ASP A 594 15.76 -28.55 -16.66
C ASP A 594 15.44 -27.33 -15.77
N VAL A 595 15.48 -26.10 -16.33
CA VAL A 595 15.09 -24.87 -15.62
C VAL A 595 13.56 -24.86 -15.37
N LEU A 596 12.76 -25.29 -16.33
CA LEU A 596 11.31 -25.38 -16.17
C LEU A 596 10.93 -26.40 -15.09
N HIS A 597 11.62 -27.54 -15.00
CA HIS A 597 11.42 -28.52 -13.92
C HIS A 597 11.82 -27.96 -12.55
N PHE A 598 12.88 -27.14 -12.48
CA PHE A 598 13.24 -26.44 -11.25
C PHE A 598 12.13 -25.48 -10.78
N VAL A 599 11.54 -24.72 -11.74
CA VAL A 599 10.42 -23.83 -11.46
C VAL A 599 9.17 -24.61 -11.03
N GLU A 600 8.87 -25.73 -11.69
CA GLU A 600 7.76 -26.62 -11.32
C GLU A 600 7.93 -27.17 -9.90
N GLY A 601 9.13 -27.64 -9.54
CA GLY A 601 9.44 -28.09 -8.19
C GLY A 601 9.28 -26.98 -7.13
N LEU A 602 9.63 -25.73 -7.47
CA LEU A 602 9.37 -24.59 -6.59
C LEU A 602 7.87 -24.34 -6.41
N GLN A 603 7.06 -24.44 -7.47
CA GLN A 603 5.61 -24.30 -7.38
C GLN A 603 4.99 -25.37 -6.46
N GLU A 604 5.38 -26.63 -6.63
CA GLU A 604 4.92 -27.74 -5.79
C GLU A 604 5.31 -27.56 -4.32
N TYR A 605 6.59 -27.21 -4.07
CA TYR A 605 7.08 -26.94 -2.72
C TYR A 605 6.30 -25.82 -2.03
N LEU A 606 5.98 -24.74 -2.74
CA LEU A 606 5.20 -23.63 -2.18
C LEU A 606 3.77 -24.04 -1.85
N ILE A 607 3.13 -24.87 -2.68
CA ILE A 607 1.77 -25.39 -2.40
C ILE A 607 1.79 -26.29 -1.18
N GLU A 608 2.81 -27.12 -0.99
CA GLU A 608 2.98 -27.99 0.18
C GLU A 608 3.08 -27.23 1.51
N THR A 609 3.49 -25.97 1.49
CA THR A 609 3.48 -25.12 2.71
C THR A 609 2.08 -24.92 3.29
N GLY A 610 1.03 -25.10 2.49
CA GLY A 610 -0.35 -24.82 2.86
C GLY A 610 -0.72 -23.33 2.93
N LEU A 611 0.25 -22.42 2.80
CA LEU A 611 0.07 -20.96 2.77
C LEU A 611 -0.28 -20.46 1.37
N VAL A 612 0.30 -21.10 0.36
CA VAL A 612 0.04 -20.85 -1.06
C VAL A 612 -1.06 -21.81 -1.50
N GLY A 613 -2.14 -21.29 -2.02
CA GLY A 613 -3.23 -22.11 -2.56
C GLY A 613 -2.93 -22.52 -3.99
N LYS A 614 -2.21 -21.65 -4.74
CA LYS A 614 -1.84 -21.92 -6.13
C LYS A 614 -0.63 -21.08 -6.54
N SER A 615 0.16 -21.63 -7.45
CA SER A 615 1.18 -20.94 -8.20
C SER A 615 0.95 -21.16 -9.68
N ASN A 616 1.00 -20.09 -10.48
CA ASN A 616 0.94 -20.13 -11.93
C ASN A 616 2.26 -19.62 -12.50
N ALA A 617 2.89 -20.38 -13.40
CA ALA A 617 4.15 -20.03 -14.01
C ALA A 617 4.24 -20.60 -15.45
N LEU A 618 5.33 -20.32 -16.13
CA LEU A 618 5.56 -20.76 -17.50
C LEU A 618 5.39 -22.29 -17.70
N PRO A 619 5.84 -23.17 -16.79
CA PRO A 619 5.62 -24.62 -16.91
C PRO A 619 4.14 -25.02 -17.12
N ASP A 620 3.19 -24.28 -16.54
CA ASP A 620 1.76 -24.58 -16.65
C ASP A 620 1.24 -24.39 -18.09
N ILE A 621 1.70 -23.34 -18.76
CA ILE A 621 1.39 -23.12 -20.20
C ILE A 621 2.06 -24.18 -21.05
N VAL A 622 3.35 -24.44 -20.81
CA VAL A 622 4.12 -25.43 -21.59
C VAL A 622 3.47 -26.80 -21.49
N LYS A 623 3.15 -27.29 -20.30
CA LYS A 623 2.50 -28.58 -20.08
C LYS A 623 1.11 -28.67 -20.74
N THR A 624 0.34 -27.60 -20.63
CA THR A 624 -1.02 -27.55 -21.21
C THR A 624 -0.96 -27.65 -22.73
N VAL A 625 -0.15 -26.84 -23.37
CA VAL A 625 -0.06 -26.83 -24.85
C VAL A 625 0.61 -28.11 -25.36
N HIS A 626 1.62 -28.64 -24.65
CA HIS A 626 2.29 -29.89 -25.01
C HIS A 626 1.30 -31.06 -25.03
N ARG A 627 0.47 -31.18 -24.01
CA ARG A 627 -0.58 -32.20 -23.95
C ARG A 627 -1.51 -32.15 -25.17
N GLU A 628 -1.99 -30.94 -25.50
CA GLU A 628 -2.93 -30.77 -26.61
C GLU A 628 -2.26 -30.98 -27.99
N LEU A 629 -0.96 -30.72 -28.13
CA LEU A 629 -0.19 -31.05 -29.32
C LEU A 629 -0.05 -32.57 -29.53
N LEU A 630 -0.06 -33.37 -28.43
CA LEU A 630 0.13 -34.82 -28.43
C LEU A 630 -1.18 -35.60 -28.17
N LEU A 631 -2.28 -35.17 -28.80
CA LEU A 631 -3.60 -35.82 -28.74
C LEU A 631 -4.37 -35.71 -27.39
N GLY A 632 -3.95 -34.82 -26.50
CA GLY A 632 -4.67 -34.52 -25.26
C GLY A 632 -4.63 -35.60 -24.18
N ALA A 633 -3.72 -36.59 -24.29
CA ALA A 633 -3.58 -37.66 -23.31
C ALA A 633 -3.05 -37.09 -21.97
N PRO A 634 -3.62 -37.51 -20.80
CA PRO A 634 -3.20 -37.03 -19.49
C PRO A 634 -1.71 -37.24 -19.20
N GLU A 635 -1.09 -38.29 -19.73
CA GLU A 635 0.33 -38.62 -19.58
C GLU A 635 1.25 -37.59 -20.25
N GLU A 636 0.74 -36.88 -21.25
CA GLU A 636 1.48 -35.85 -21.98
C GLU A 636 1.35 -34.46 -21.33
N PHE A 637 0.68 -34.36 -20.18
CA PHE A 637 0.71 -33.16 -19.36
C PHE A 637 2.04 -33.06 -18.59
N ARG A 638 3.11 -32.79 -19.31
CA ARG A 638 4.49 -32.73 -18.83
C ARG A 638 5.31 -31.73 -19.61
N ILE A 639 6.44 -31.35 -19.05
CA ILE A 639 7.43 -30.53 -19.74
C ILE A 639 8.10 -31.38 -20.83
N PRO A 640 8.23 -30.89 -22.07
CA PRO A 640 8.98 -31.60 -23.14
C PRO A 640 10.45 -31.81 -22.77
N ASP A 641 11.04 -32.94 -23.22
CA ASP A 641 12.39 -33.33 -22.82
C ASP A 641 13.50 -32.48 -23.50
N THR A 642 13.17 -31.70 -24.54
CA THR A 642 14.15 -30.92 -25.32
C THR A 642 13.77 -29.46 -25.45
N THR A 643 14.77 -28.56 -25.48
CA THR A 643 14.57 -27.12 -25.69
C THR A 643 13.82 -26.80 -27.02
N PRO A 644 14.10 -27.43 -28.16
CA PRO A 644 13.31 -27.18 -29.38
C PRO A 644 11.83 -27.56 -29.23
N ALA A 645 11.51 -28.63 -28.50
CA ALA A 645 10.12 -29.01 -28.25
C ALA A 645 9.39 -28.00 -27.30
N VAL A 646 10.09 -27.48 -26.30
CA VAL A 646 9.57 -26.37 -25.47
C VAL A 646 9.36 -25.13 -26.34
N ALA A 647 10.33 -24.75 -27.16
CA ALA A 647 10.22 -23.58 -28.06
C ALA A 647 9.03 -23.72 -29.02
N GLN A 648 8.82 -24.92 -29.61
CA GLN A 648 7.66 -25.18 -30.46
C GLN A 648 6.33 -25.05 -29.72
N THR A 649 6.29 -25.49 -28.45
CA THR A 649 5.11 -25.39 -27.58
C THR A 649 4.77 -23.92 -27.32
N LEU A 650 5.77 -23.10 -27.01
CA LEU A 650 5.62 -21.67 -26.76
C LEU A 650 5.19 -20.90 -28.01
N LEU A 651 5.83 -21.19 -29.16
CA LEU A 651 5.45 -20.61 -30.44
C LEU A 651 3.99 -20.97 -30.82
N THR A 652 3.53 -22.15 -30.43
CA THR A 652 2.12 -22.56 -30.65
C THR A 652 1.19 -21.67 -29.81
N PHE A 653 1.55 -21.37 -28.55
CA PHE A 653 0.76 -20.50 -27.70
C PHE A 653 0.75 -19.04 -28.21
N GLU A 654 1.82 -18.56 -28.80
CA GLU A 654 1.90 -17.22 -29.40
C GLU A 654 0.90 -17.01 -30.56
N ASN A 655 0.39 -18.10 -31.15
CA ASN A 655 -0.70 -18.05 -32.14
C ASN A 655 -2.11 -18.08 -31.54
N SER A 656 -2.25 -18.00 -30.20
CA SER A 656 -3.55 -17.88 -29.50
C SER A 656 -4.19 -16.51 -29.75
N HIS A 657 -5.45 -16.33 -29.28
CA HIS A 657 -6.10 -15.01 -29.31
C HIS A 657 -5.47 -14.02 -28.32
N ARG A 658 -4.70 -14.53 -27.33
CA ARG A 658 -4.11 -13.74 -26.26
C ARG A 658 -2.62 -14.07 -26.04
N PRO A 659 -1.76 -13.88 -27.06
CA PRO A 659 -0.33 -14.15 -26.91
C PRO A 659 0.33 -13.34 -25.79
N GLN A 660 -0.21 -12.17 -25.48
CA GLN A 660 0.27 -11.32 -24.37
C GLN A 660 0.15 -11.99 -23.00
N ASP A 661 -0.71 -13.01 -22.81
CA ASP A 661 -0.81 -13.72 -21.53
C ASP A 661 0.44 -14.56 -21.23
N LEU A 662 1.18 -15.02 -22.27
CA LEU A 662 2.49 -15.62 -22.11
C LEU A 662 3.50 -14.64 -21.49
N TYR A 663 3.50 -13.40 -21.97
CA TYR A 663 4.42 -12.36 -21.52
C TYR A 663 4.11 -11.79 -20.13
N LYS A 664 3.01 -12.20 -19.51
CA LYS A 664 2.77 -11.98 -18.08
C LYS A 664 3.56 -12.95 -17.19
N LEU A 665 4.03 -14.07 -17.75
CA LEU A 665 4.77 -15.14 -17.03
C LEU A 665 6.25 -15.21 -17.44
N VAL A 666 6.64 -14.68 -18.58
CA VAL A 666 8.03 -14.67 -19.06
C VAL A 666 8.26 -13.45 -19.94
N THR A 667 9.46 -12.90 -19.91
CA THR A 667 9.85 -11.83 -20.85
C THR A 667 9.98 -12.34 -22.28
N PRO A 668 9.80 -11.49 -23.32
CA PRO A 668 9.90 -11.91 -24.74
C PRO A 668 11.24 -12.55 -25.12
N ASP A 669 12.31 -12.24 -24.38
CA ASP A 669 13.65 -12.83 -24.54
C ASP A 669 13.84 -14.14 -23.75
N TYR A 670 12.82 -14.61 -23.05
CA TYR A 670 12.80 -15.82 -22.21
C TYR A 670 13.93 -15.88 -21.16
N ARG A 671 14.41 -14.72 -20.68
CA ARG A 671 15.47 -14.63 -19.67
C ARG A 671 14.97 -14.37 -18.28
N LYS A 672 13.78 -13.80 -18.13
CA LYS A 672 13.17 -13.53 -16.85
C LYS A 672 11.79 -14.16 -16.78
N ALA A 673 11.54 -14.98 -15.78
CA ALA A 673 10.22 -15.55 -15.51
C ALA A 673 9.55 -14.86 -14.32
N ASN A 674 8.24 -14.80 -14.37
CA ASN A 674 7.37 -14.29 -13.30
C ASN A 674 6.44 -15.40 -12.82
N LEU A 675 6.54 -15.73 -11.55
CA LEU A 675 5.63 -16.66 -10.88
C LEU A 675 4.52 -15.88 -10.21
N TRP A 676 3.30 -16.21 -10.51
CA TRP A 676 2.11 -15.70 -9.84
C TRP A 676 1.80 -16.60 -8.66
N ILE A 677 1.84 -16.05 -7.45
CA ILE A 677 1.67 -16.80 -6.21
C ILE A 677 0.40 -16.30 -5.54
N GLN A 678 -0.60 -17.18 -5.44
CA GLN A 678 -1.89 -16.91 -4.81
C GLN A 678 -1.85 -17.37 -3.37
N LEU A 679 -1.88 -16.42 -2.44
CA LEU A 679 -1.92 -16.71 -1.00
C LEU A 679 -3.37 -16.80 -0.52
N LYS A 680 -3.62 -17.73 0.41
CA LYS A 680 -4.92 -17.91 1.09
C LYS A 680 -5.20 -16.80 2.09
N SER A 681 -4.19 -16.03 2.48
CA SER A 681 -4.29 -14.95 3.44
C SER A 681 -3.46 -13.77 2.99
N GLY A 682 -3.98 -12.54 3.21
CA GLY A 682 -3.24 -11.29 3.02
C GLY A 682 -2.42 -10.88 4.24
N ASP A 683 -2.25 -11.78 5.21
CA ASP A 683 -1.50 -11.51 6.43
C ASP A 683 0.01 -11.44 6.13
N ASN A 684 0.66 -10.40 6.59
CA ASN A 684 2.08 -10.20 6.34
C ASN A 684 2.97 -11.30 6.92
N LYS A 685 2.56 -11.93 8.02
CA LYS A 685 3.26 -13.09 8.59
C LYS A 685 3.29 -14.28 7.63
N ASP A 686 2.19 -14.50 6.92
CA ASP A 686 2.06 -15.60 5.96
C ASP A 686 2.89 -15.30 4.70
N MET A 687 2.85 -14.06 4.22
CA MET A 687 3.73 -13.61 3.12
C MET A 687 5.21 -13.75 3.48
N ASN A 688 5.63 -13.36 4.69
CA ASN A 688 7.01 -13.52 5.14
C ASN A 688 7.41 -15.00 5.25
N ALA A 689 6.49 -15.88 5.64
CA ALA A 689 6.74 -17.32 5.67
C ALA A 689 6.93 -17.88 4.25
N VAL A 690 6.16 -17.39 3.26
CA VAL A 690 6.33 -17.76 1.84
C VAL A 690 7.67 -17.24 1.30
N VAL A 691 8.09 -16.01 1.65
CA VAL A 691 9.42 -15.49 1.29
C VAL A 691 10.50 -16.42 1.84
N ALA A 692 10.43 -16.77 3.11
CA ALA A 692 11.39 -17.67 3.74
C ALA A 692 11.39 -19.09 3.12
N ALA A 693 10.22 -19.57 2.66
CA ALA A 693 10.12 -20.86 1.97
C ALA A 693 10.82 -20.83 0.61
N VAL A 694 10.69 -19.74 -0.18
CA VAL A 694 11.44 -19.56 -1.43
C VAL A 694 12.94 -19.53 -1.15
N ASP A 695 13.39 -18.75 -0.16
CA ASP A 695 14.81 -18.67 0.22
C ASP A 695 15.36 -20.06 0.60
N ALA A 696 14.57 -20.85 1.35
CA ALA A 696 14.93 -22.20 1.76
C ALA A 696 15.02 -23.15 0.56
N TYR A 697 14.07 -23.09 -0.37
CA TYR A 697 14.10 -23.90 -1.59
C TYR A 697 15.33 -23.58 -2.45
N MET A 698 15.57 -22.28 -2.70
CA MET A 698 16.72 -21.81 -3.49
C MET A 698 18.09 -22.18 -2.85
N ALA A 699 18.13 -22.30 -1.51
CA ALA A 699 19.34 -22.71 -0.80
C ALA A 699 19.55 -24.23 -0.76
N SER A 700 18.48 -25.03 -0.87
CA SER A 700 18.52 -26.50 -0.72
C SER A 700 18.48 -27.27 -2.03
N HIS A 701 18.12 -26.64 -3.13
CA HIS A 701 18.03 -27.23 -4.46
C HIS A 701 18.98 -26.51 -5.42
N ASP A 702 19.88 -27.26 -6.02
CA ASP A 702 20.81 -26.72 -7.01
C ASP A 702 20.05 -26.39 -8.30
N ALA A 703 19.94 -25.12 -8.60
CA ALA A 703 19.36 -24.68 -9.85
C ALA A 703 20.29 -25.04 -11.04
N PRO A 704 19.74 -25.50 -12.17
CA PRO A 704 20.56 -25.85 -13.36
C PRO A 704 21.38 -24.67 -13.91
N VAL A 705 20.93 -23.45 -13.62
CA VAL A 705 21.60 -22.18 -13.89
C VAL A 705 21.57 -21.39 -12.59
N ALA A 706 22.61 -20.63 -12.28
CA ALA A 706 22.60 -19.74 -11.12
C ALA A 706 21.49 -18.70 -11.29
N LEU A 707 20.41 -18.85 -10.53
CA LEU A 707 19.24 -17.96 -10.56
C LEU A 707 19.27 -17.00 -9.38
N GLN A 708 18.86 -15.77 -9.63
CA GLN A 708 18.46 -14.81 -8.59
C GLN A 708 16.96 -14.63 -8.62
N HIS A 709 16.39 -14.30 -7.45
CA HIS A 709 14.96 -14.07 -7.32
C HIS A 709 14.68 -12.73 -6.64
N GLN A 710 13.54 -12.12 -7.00
CA GLN A 710 13.11 -10.88 -6.38
C GLN A 710 11.59 -10.80 -6.32
N TRP A 711 11.08 -10.30 -5.19
CA TRP A 711 9.65 -10.20 -4.94
C TRP A 711 9.08 -8.85 -5.34
N PHE A 712 7.85 -8.85 -5.84
CA PHE A 712 7.06 -7.65 -6.08
C PHE A 712 5.55 -7.94 -5.93
N GLY A 713 4.71 -6.91 -6.10
CA GLY A 713 3.27 -7.00 -5.88
C GLY A 713 2.83 -6.37 -4.56
N LEU A 714 1.57 -5.94 -4.51
CA LEU A 714 1.02 -5.19 -3.38
C LEU A 714 1.09 -5.96 -2.06
N THR A 715 0.89 -7.29 -2.10
CA THR A 715 0.98 -8.15 -0.92
C THR A 715 2.40 -8.14 -0.32
N TYR A 716 3.43 -8.17 -1.16
CA TYR A 716 4.82 -8.09 -0.69
C TYR A 716 5.19 -6.67 -0.24
N ILE A 717 4.79 -5.62 -0.99
CA ILE A 717 5.02 -4.22 -0.59
C ILE A 717 4.48 -3.96 0.81
N ASN A 718 3.32 -4.54 1.15
CA ASN A 718 2.73 -4.40 2.47
C ASN A 718 3.61 -4.96 3.59
N THR A 719 4.37 -6.05 3.36
CA THR A 719 5.31 -6.58 4.35
C THR A 719 6.49 -5.64 4.56
N VAL A 720 7.06 -5.09 3.48
CA VAL A 720 8.17 -4.14 3.53
C VAL A 720 7.74 -2.85 4.23
N TRP A 721 6.55 -2.37 3.89
CA TRP A 721 5.97 -1.20 4.54
C TRP A 721 5.78 -1.41 6.05
N GLN A 722 5.17 -2.54 6.46
CA GLN A 722 4.99 -2.88 7.87
C GLN A 722 6.32 -2.91 8.62
N HIS A 723 7.34 -3.55 8.07
CA HIS A 723 8.65 -3.60 8.69
C HIS A 723 9.22 -2.19 8.91
N LYS A 724 9.18 -1.33 7.90
CA LYS A 724 9.63 0.06 8.00
C LYS A 724 8.80 0.89 8.97
N MET A 725 7.49 0.68 9.00
CA MET A 725 6.59 1.34 9.95
C MET A 725 6.98 0.99 11.39
N VAL A 726 7.07 -0.30 11.73
CA VAL A 726 7.37 -0.75 13.10
C VAL A 726 8.73 -0.23 13.58
N PHE A 727 9.78 -0.43 12.78
CA PHE A 727 11.12 0.04 13.16
C PHE A 727 11.26 1.57 13.12
N GLY A 728 10.62 2.23 12.13
CA GLY A 728 10.60 3.69 12.03
C GLY A 728 9.88 4.34 13.21
N MET A 729 8.70 3.82 13.57
CA MET A 729 7.95 4.30 14.73
C MET A 729 8.70 4.05 16.04
N ALA A 730 9.30 2.87 16.23
CA ALA A 730 10.11 2.57 17.42
C ALA A 730 11.31 3.55 17.55
N LYS A 731 11.99 3.85 16.46
CA LYS A 731 13.09 4.81 16.42
C LYS A 731 12.62 6.22 16.74
N SER A 732 11.51 6.66 16.14
CA SER A 732 10.93 7.99 16.40
C SER A 732 10.44 8.12 17.82
N PHE A 733 9.82 7.07 18.36
CA PHE A 733 9.39 7.01 19.75
C PHE A 733 10.57 7.15 20.71
N ALA A 734 11.66 6.40 20.49
CA ALA A 734 12.87 6.51 21.29
C ALA A 734 13.49 7.92 21.21
N GLY A 735 13.51 8.51 20.02
CA GLY A 735 13.97 9.88 19.79
C GLY A 735 13.11 10.90 20.54
N SER A 736 11.79 10.80 20.42
CA SER A 736 10.82 11.64 21.16
C SER A 736 11.00 11.52 22.65
N PHE A 737 11.09 10.30 23.16
CA PHE A 737 11.29 10.03 24.57
C PHE A 737 12.57 10.68 25.09
N ALA A 738 13.67 10.58 24.34
CA ALA A 738 14.95 11.21 24.69
C ALA A 738 14.86 12.73 24.70
N VAL A 739 14.22 13.34 23.70
CA VAL A 739 14.02 14.81 23.63
C VAL A 739 13.19 15.31 24.81
N VAL A 740 12.05 14.65 25.10
CA VAL A 740 11.19 15.02 26.22
C VAL A 740 11.92 14.84 27.55
N LEU A 741 12.70 13.75 27.73
CA LEU A 741 13.51 13.54 28.91
C LEU A 741 14.53 14.68 29.12
N VAL A 742 15.24 15.07 28.09
CA VAL A 742 16.19 16.20 28.12
C VAL A 742 15.49 17.49 28.52
N LEU A 743 14.32 17.78 27.93
CA LEU A 743 13.52 18.94 28.29
C LEU A 743 13.06 18.90 29.76
N MET A 744 12.64 17.74 30.28
CA MET A 744 12.24 17.57 31.66
C MET A 744 13.41 17.73 32.62
N VAL A 745 14.59 17.16 32.29
CA VAL A 745 15.83 17.36 33.07
C VAL A 745 16.19 18.85 33.14
N PHE A 746 16.08 19.56 32.04
CA PHE A 746 16.34 20.99 31.97
C PHE A 746 15.33 21.80 32.78
N LEU A 747 14.05 21.46 32.68
CA LEU A 747 12.95 22.14 33.41
C LEU A 747 13.13 21.95 34.92
N PHE A 748 13.36 20.74 35.36
CA PHE A 748 13.51 20.44 36.82
C PHE A 748 14.92 20.73 37.33
N ARG A 749 15.86 21.04 36.46
CA ARG A 749 17.30 21.22 36.77
C ARG A 749 17.89 20.02 37.53
N SER A 750 17.35 18.83 37.32
CA SER A 750 17.70 17.61 38.03
C SER A 750 17.42 16.39 37.17
N PRO A 751 18.43 15.55 36.86
CA PRO A 751 18.22 14.30 36.10
C PRO A 751 17.26 13.33 36.81
N ALA A 752 17.32 13.25 38.12
CA ALA A 752 16.45 12.36 38.92
C ALA A 752 14.97 12.75 38.81
N TRP A 753 14.66 14.05 38.94
CA TRP A 753 13.29 14.55 38.78
C TRP A 753 12.81 14.49 37.33
N GLY A 754 13.70 14.74 36.37
CA GLY A 754 13.40 14.56 34.95
C GLY A 754 13.02 13.12 34.63
N LEU A 755 13.80 12.15 35.11
CA LEU A 755 13.50 10.73 34.92
C LEU A 755 12.20 10.31 35.62
N LEU A 756 12.00 10.76 36.85
CA LEU A 756 10.77 10.46 37.61
C LEU A 756 9.51 10.99 36.92
N SER A 757 9.59 12.16 36.26
CA SER A 757 8.47 12.72 35.49
C SER A 757 8.08 11.90 34.27
N MET A 758 8.99 11.09 33.74
CA MET A 758 8.74 10.18 32.61
C MET A 758 8.08 8.85 33.03
N ALA A 759 8.09 8.51 34.33
CA ALA A 759 7.54 7.25 34.80
C ALA A 759 6.03 7.08 34.50
N PRO A 760 5.15 8.08 34.73
CA PRO A 760 3.73 7.96 34.36
C PRO A 760 3.51 7.70 32.87
N LEU A 761 4.28 8.39 32.02
CA LEU A 761 4.22 8.21 30.57
C LEU A 761 4.60 6.78 30.17
N THR A 762 5.70 6.27 30.70
CA THR A 762 6.17 4.91 30.45
C THR A 762 5.15 3.86 30.87
N VAL A 763 4.58 4.02 32.07
CA VAL A 763 3.53 3.12 32.58
C VAL A 763 2.30 3.15 31.68
N THR A 764 1.84 4.33 31.27
CA THR A 764 0.67 4.47 30.39
C THR A 764 0.89 3.76 29.05
N ILE A 765 2.05 3.93 28.44
CA ILE A 765 2.42 3.27 27.17
C ILE A 765 2.43 1.76 27.34
N LEU A 766 3.08 1.24 28.39
CA LEU A 766 3.09 -0.20 28.69
C LEU A 766 1.67 -0.75 28.87
N PHE A 767 0.78 -0.01 29.53
CA PHE A 767 -0.61 -0.43 29.68
C PHE A 767 -1.38 -0.47 28.37
N ILE A 768 -1.21 0.52 27.50
CA ILE A 768 -1.88 0.57 26.20
C ILE A 768 -1.44 -0.63 25.33
N TYR A 769 -0.13 -0.81 25.15
CA TYR A 769 0.40 -1.93 24.36
C TYR A 769 0.12 -3.28 25.03
N GLY A 770 0.24 -3.36 26.37
CA GLY A 770 -0.09 -4.56 27.11
C GLY A 770 -1.55 -4.98 26.92
N LEU A 771 -2.48 -4.02 26.94
CA LEU A 771 -3.90 -4.28 26.71
C LEU A 771 -4.16 -4.81 25.29
N ILE A 772 -3.51 -4.22 24.27
CA ILE A 772 -3.59 -4.69 22.87
C ILE A 772 -3.17 -6.16 22.78
N GLY A 773 -2.04 -6.53 23.38
CA GLY A 773 -1.57 -7.91 23.36
C GLY A 773 -2.43 -8.88 24.16
N LEU A 774 -3.04 -8.44 25.29
CA LEU A 774 -3.95 -9.26 26.10
C LEU A 774 -5.29 -9.52 25.39
N ILE A 775 -5.80 -8.55 24.64
CA ILE A 775 -7.02 -8.69 23.84
C ILE A 775 -6.77 -9.58 22.62
N GLY A 776 -5.50 -9.80 22.23
CA GLY A 776 -5.14 -10.57 21.04
C GLY A 776 -5.42 -9.82 19.74
N LYS A 777 -5.44 -8.49 19.77
CA LYS A 777 -5.53 -7.66 18.58
C LYS A 777 -4.15 -7.55 17.95
N ASP A 778 -4.06 -7.83 16.64
CA ASP A 778 -2.84 -7.65 15.86
C ASP A 778 -2.42 -6.16 15.88
N TYR A 779 -1.12 -5.94 15.94
CA TYR A 779 -0.53 -4.61 15.77
C TYR A 779 -0.47 -4.30 14.27
N ASP A 780 -1.50 -3.64 13.80
CA ASP A 780 -1.74 -3.25 12.42
C ASP A 780 -1.51 -1.73 12.21
N MET A 781 -1.65 -1.27 10.96
CA MET A 781 -1.51 0.15 10.61
C MET A 781 -2.41 1.07 11.46
N PRO A 782 -3.72 0.83 11.62
CA PRO A 782 -4.59 1.70 12.40
C PRO A 782 -4.19 1.86 13.86
N ILE A 783 -3.48 0.88 14.43
CA ILE A 783 -2.99 0.91 15.81
C ILE A 783 -1.63 1.56 15.92
N ALA A 784 -0.78 1.41 14.92
CA ALA A 784 0.59 1.90 14.93
C ALA A 784 0.68 3.43 14.85
N VAL A 785 -0.31 4.07 14.25
CA VAL A 785 -0.42 5.51 14.03
C VAL A 785 -1.37 6.13 15.02
#